data_86e4e31cc263ec8a5b2226d4982d4273
#
_entry.id   86e4e31cc263ec8a5b2226d4982d4273
#
_cell.length_a   1.000
_cell.length_b   1.000
_cell.length_c   1.000
_cell.angle_alpha   90.00
_cell.angle_beta   90.00
_cell.angle_gamma   90.00
#
_symmetry.space_group_name_H-M   'P 1'
#
loop_
_entity.id
_entity.type
_entity.pdbx_description
1 polymer ?
#
loop_
_entity_poly.entity_id
_entity_poly.type
_entity_poly.pdbx_seq_one_letter_code
_entity_poly.pdbx_strand_id
1 'polypeptide(L)'
;MSRSTGNPSPRKPYTPNPSTPAPSLPNPSTWEPRPAARWEDAFLSGNGHHGAMVHGDPADDRVIVNHHTLVRPNGSEDLRPPELAGELGPLQDALLSGNTRAAERFGAGSPLVWVQPFHPAFQTRVRRAPAESGTPLGAGAGAHGTAHAGAGPEAEYTAPAGTATGPSYRRELDFTSGETVASHGPWRSRVFVSRADDVIVQHITGPAADTEVWLDPVLPGAPANLAVGRSTVLTPQGARIALRLRYPESDLSCTGVSVLRAEGGTVSVSGDGVRVAGARSLLLLTRVRRSPGEPDLDAEWAALPDDDYDALMARHLPLHRSAFGRCALTLHDEDPARQGLPGSELLRHPGSPALLERLFAAGRYHVLSASGALPPRLTGVWTGDWDTAWSGAFTTNANLNLQVASATAGNLPEVLDAHARLIEGQLDHWRENARALFGARGIVAPSHSDGESGRTRHFQRAYPLHLWTAGADWLLHPLCEQAQCRGAAPEALVSACAEVADFYTDFLTREGPDGAVAIVPSYSPENRPENASWGTLNATMDIAAARHALTTAAELAPAHPDADRWRDLAGRLPRYRINADGALAEWAWPGLRETYDHRHLSHLYPVWPLDEINPYDTPGLAAAAHRALELRGSENDSAHGHLHHALVAARLRDGARVSAALASVLDGDFFHDSLMSAHYPDRNVYNADAAHALPAVVLEMLVQSAPGRLVLLPALPAAYPRGALRGVRTRFGAVLDLVWTPEEITASLRPTRDARIELRTGPPPGSPAGPAEPGEASWVTLTAGADRVLTLRRRATGGR
;
A
#
# COMPACT_ATOMS: atom_id res chain seq x y z
N MET A 1 15.96 -52.72 25.66
CA MET A 1 15.67 -51.52 26.47
C MET A 1 15.17 -50.43 25.56
N SER A 2 13.85 -50.32 25.44
CA SER A 2 13.17 -49.36 24.58
C SER A 2 13.03 -48.01 25.30
N ARG A 3 13.48 -46.95 24.67
CA ARG A 3 13.19 -45.58 25.11
C ARG A 3 11.97 -45.05 24.31
N SER A 4 10.88 -44.79 25.04
CA SER A 4 9.66 -44.20 24.54
C SER A 4 9.90 -42.67 24.30
N THR A 5 9.68 -42.23 23.09
CA THR A 5 9.58 -40.83 22.75
C THR A 5 8.16 -40.33 23.00
N GLY A 6 7.97 -39.57 24.07
CA GLY A 6 6.72 -38.92 24.38
C GLY A 6 6.48 -37.73 23.45
N ASN A 7 5.35 -37.80 22.75
CA ASN A 7 4.85 -36.71 21.92
C ASN A 7 4.31 -35.56 22.82
N PRO A 8 4.67 -34.31 22.63
CA PRO A 8 4.10 -33.21 23.43
C PRO A 8 2.63 -32.96 23.03
N SER A 9 1.76 -32.99 24.03
CA SER A 9 0.32 -32.68 23.88
C SER A 9 0.10 -31.26 23.29
N PRO A 10 -0.95 -31.06 22.49
CA PRO A 10 -1.27 -29.76 21.96
C PRO A 10 -1.68 -28.78 23.07
N ARG A 11 -1.03 -27.62 23.11
CA ARG A 11 -1.36 -26.55 24.06
C ARG A 11 -2.77 -26.03 23.75
N LYS A 12 -3.61 -25.93 24.80
CA LYS A 12 -4.95 -25.34 24.73
C LYS A 12 -4.85 -23.88 24.26
N PRO A 13 -5.78 -23.38 23.41
CA PRO A 13 -5.83 -21.97 23.06
C PRO A 13 -6.11 -21.13 24.31
N TYR A 14 -5.39 -20.01 24.41
CA TYR A 14 -5.51 -19.02 25.47
C TYR A 14 -6.89 -18.36 25.43
N THR A 15 -7.67 -18.48 26.49
CA THR A 15 -8.88 -17.69 26.72
C THR A 15 -8.51 -16.48 27.60
N PRO A 16 -8.80 -15.23 27.19
CA PRO A 16 -8.55 -14.06 28.02
C PRO A 16 -9.48 -14.08 29.24
N ASN A 17 -8.92 -13.68 30.37
CA ASN A 17 -9.65 -13.50 31.63
C ASN A 17 -10.60 -12.28 31.52
N PRO A 18 -11.91 -12.39 31.76
CA PRO A 18 -12.85 -11.30 31.63
C PRO A 18 -12.89 -10.44 32.92
N SER A 19 -11.94 -9.56 33.11
CA SER A 19 -12.03 -8.54 34.14
C SER A 19 -11.86 -7.15 33.57
N THR A 20 -12.94 -6.47 33.43
CA THR A 20 -13.34 -5.15 32.92
C THR A 20 -13.75 -5.19 31.44
N PRO A 21 -15.03 -5.00 31.10
CA PRO A 21 -15.41 -4.78 29.72
C PRO A 21 -14.81 -3.45 29.28
N ALA A 22 -13.87 -3.51 28.34
CA ALA A 22 -13.47 -2.32 27.62
C ALA A 22 -14.72 -1.68 26.99
N PRO A 23 -14.90 -0.34 27.04
CA PRO A 23 -15.99 0.30 26.31
C PRO A 23 -15.97 -0.23 24.88
N SER A 24 -17.11 -0.73 24.39
CA SER A 24 -17.26 -1.13 23.00
C SER A 24 -16.95 0.08 22.14
N LEU A 25 -15.80 0.05 21.47
CA LEU A 25 -15.48 1.05 20.45
C LEU A 25 -16.60 1.00 19.41
N PRO A 26 -17.14 2.13 18.96
CA PRO A 26 -18.04 2.13 17.81
C PRO A 26 -17.33 1.42 16.65
N ASN A 27 -18.04 0.59 15.89
CA ASN A 27 -17.47 -0.06 14.72
C ASN A 27 -16.93 1.01 13.78
N PRO A 28 -15.63 1.03 13.47
CA PRO A 28 -15.09 2.01 12.56
C PRO A 28 -15.70 1.82 11.17
N SER A 29 -16.40 2.84 10.70
CA SER A 29 -17.10 2.83 9.41
C SER A 29 -17.06 4.21 8.76
N THR A 30 -17.40 4.26 7.47
CA THR A 30 -17.70 5.51 6.77
C THR A 30 -19.04 5.38 6.05
N TRP A 31 -19.73 6.48 5.83
CA TRP A 31 -21.01 6.47 5.14
C TRP A 31 -21.21 7.72 4.31
N GLU A 32 -22.09 7.62 3.30
CA GLU A 32 -22.50 8.71 2.41
C GLU A 32 -24.02 8.77 2.24
N PRO A 33 -24.60 9.99 2.15
CA PRO A 33 -26.03 10.20 1.94
C PRO A 33 -26.46 10.10 0.46
N ARG A 34 -25.55 9.68 -0.43
CA ARG A 34 -25.79 9.57 -1.88
C ARG A 34 -25.05 8.35 -2.45
N PRO A 35 -25.55 7.79 -3.58
CA PRO A 35 -24.77 6.85 -4.38
C PRO A 35 -23.49 7.49 -4.92
N ALA A 36 -22.49 6.68 -5.24
CA ALA A 36 -21.30 7.17 -5.91
C ALA A 36 -21.62 7.53 -7.37
N ALA A 37 -21.37 8.77 -7.76
CA ALA A 37 -21.51 9.20 -9.14
C ALA A 37 -20.30 8.77 -9.99
N ARG A 38 -19.10 8.88 -9.41
CA ARG A 38 -17.82 8.52 -10.01
C ARG A 38 -17.31 7.22 -9.40
N TRP A 39 -16.47 6.50 -10.15
CA TRP A 39 -15.89 5.24 -9.67
C TRP A 39 -14.90 5.46 -8.53
N GLU A 40 -14.21 6.60 -8.49
CA GLU A 40 -13.26 6.97 -7.43
C GLU A 40 -13.95 7.13 -6.06
N ASP A 41 -15.22 7.52 -6.06
CA ASP A 41 -16.05 7.70 -4.87
C ASP A 41 -16.77 6.42 -4.45
N ALA A 42 -16.69 5.35 -5.25
CA ALA A 42 -17.29 4.06 -4.94
C ALA A 42 -16.63 3.43 -3.70
N PHE A 43 -17.42 2.82 -2.81
CA PHE A 43 -16.87 2.14 -1.65
C PHE A 43 -16.18 0.84 -2.06
N LEU A 44 -15.06 0.56 -1.40
CA LEU A 44 -14.13 -0.48 -1.77
C LEU A 44 -14.30 -1.71 -0.91
N SER A 45 -14.33 -2.89 -1.52
CA SER A 45 -14.19 -4.17 -0.81
C SER A 45 -13.12 -5.01 -1.49
N GLY A 46 -12.41 -5.87 -0.74
CA GLY A 46 -11.35 -6.68 -1.33
C GLY A 46 -10.80 -7.73 -0.38
N ASN A 47 -10.16 -8.74 -0.96
CA ASN A 47 -9.46 -9.80 -0.26
C ASN A 47 -7.99 -9.96 -0.69
N GLY A 48 -7.50 -9.02 -1.55
CA GLY A 48 -6.18 -9.06 -2.15
C GLY A 48 -6.07 -9.99 -3.37
N HIS A 49 -7.16 -10.66 -3.76
CA HIS A 49 -7.32 -11.36 -5.04
C HIS A 49 -8.31 -10.61 -5.91
N HIS A 50 -9.55 -10.48 -5.43
CA HIS A 50 -10.60 -9.68 -6.05
C HIS A 50 -10.74 -8.33 -5.37
N GLY A 51 -11.08 -7.31 -6.15
CA GLY A 51 -11.54 -6.00 -5.70
C GLY A 51 -12.93 -5.71 -6.25
N ALA A 52 -13.77 -5.08 -5.43
CA ALA A 52 -15.09 -4.60 -5.80
C ALA A 52 -15.21 -3.12 -5.45
N MET A 53 -15.73 -2.31 -6.39
CA MET A 53 -16.01 -0.89 -6.21
C MET A 53 -17.52 -0.69 -6.31
N VAL A 54 -18.16 -0.32 -5.21
CA VAL A 54 -19.61 -0.36 -5.02
C VAL A 54 -20.22 1.03 -5.11
N HIS A 55 -21.03 1.28 -6.14
CA HIS A 55 -21.71 2.56 -6.36
C HIS A 55 -22.92 2.72 -5.45
N GLY A 56 -23.73 1.67 -5.27
CA GLY A 56 -24.88 1.63 -4.38
C GLY A 56 -26.10 2.39 -4.87
N ASP A 57 -26.34 2.50 -6.19
CA ASP A 57 -27.51 3.19 -6.75
C ASP A 57 -28.73 2.26 -6.75
N PRO A 58 -29.87 2.61 -6.08
CA PRO A 58 -31.04 1.76 -6.02
C PRO A 58 -31.73 1.51 -7.36
N ALA A 59 -31.53 2.38 -8.35
CA ALA A 59 -32.13 2.26 -9.68
C ALA A 59 -31.24 1.48 -10.65
N ASP A 60 -29.93 1.66 -10.55
CA ASP A 60 -28.92 1.05 -11.44
C ASP A 60 -27.65 0.75 -10.65
N ASP A 61 -27.73 -0.26 -9.77
CA ASP A 61 -26.60 -0.62 -8.92
C ASP A 61 -25.44 -1.20 -9.74
N ARG A 62 -24.26 -0.66 -9.54
CA ARG A 62 -23.04 -1.01 -10.25
C ARG A 62 -21.98 -1.45 -9.27
N VAL A 63 -21.31 -2.56 -9.58
CA VAL A 63 -20.11 -3.01 -8.87
C VAL A 63 -19.02 -3.26 -9.90
N ILE A 64 -17.97 -2.42 -9.92
CA ILE A 64 -16.81 -2.65 -10.77
C ILE A 64 -15.97 -3.76 -10.16
N VAL A 65 -15.61 -4.71 -10.98
CA VAL A 65 -14.90 -5.94 -10.61
C VAL A 65 -13.45 -5.84 -11.05
N ASN A 66 -12.54 -6.07 -10.11
CA ASN A 66 -11.10 -6.09 -10.32
C ASN A 66 -10.51 -7.41 -9.84
N HIS A 67 -9.34 -7.77 -10.37
CA HIS A 67 -8.56 -8.92 -9.89
C HIS A 67 -7.06 -8.63 -10.02
N HIS A 68 -6.27 -9.10 -9.08
CA HIS A 68 -4.82 -8.79 -9.01
C HIS A 68 -4.01 -9.18 -10.26
N THR A 69 -4.49 -10.16 -11.05
CA THR A 69 -3.81 -10.63 -12.27
C THR A 69 -4.17 -9.84 -13.53
N LEU A 70 -5.07 -8.87 -13.44
CA LEU A 70 -5.56 -8.16 -14.63
C LEU A 70 -4.57 -7.11 -15.10
N VAL A 71 -3.52 -7.56 -15.75
CA VAL A 71 -2.60 -6.73 -16.52
C VAL A 71 -2.76 -7.02 -18.00
N ARG A 72 -2.85 -5.96 -18.81
CA ARG A 72 -3.06 -6.09 -20.26
C ARG A 72 -1.73 -6.31 -20.97
N PRO A 73 -1.60 -7.38 -21.77
CA PRO A 73 -0.43 -7.57 -22.64
C PRO A 73 -0.15 -6.33 -23.49
N ASN A 74 1.10 -5.92 -23.57
CA ASN A 74 1.55 -4.74 -24.32
C ASN A 74 2.85 -4.97 -25.10
N GLY A 75 3.26 -6.24 -25.24
CA GLY A 75 4.50 -6.66 -25.92
C GLY A 75 5.76 -6.53 -25.05
N SER A 76 5.59 -6.20 -23.75
CA SER A 76 6.72 -6.12 -22.83
C SER A 76 7.01 -7.42 -22.09
N GLU A 77 6.16 -8.44 -22.22
CA GLU A 77 6.13 -9.65 -21.39
C GLU A 77 7.47 -10.37 -21.37
N ASP A 78 8.05 -10.59 -22.55
CA ASP A 78 9.29 -11.33 -22.74
C ASP A 78 10.55 -10.46 -22.89
N LEU A 79 10.40 -9.13 -22.76
CA LEU A 79 11.54 -8.22 -22.88
C LEU A 79 12.54 -8.48 -21.75
N ARG A 80 13.79 -8.70 -22.15
CA ARG A 80 14.93 -8.89 -21.24
C ARG A 80 15.71 -7.60 -21.08
N PRO A 81 16.40 -7.38 -19.94
CA PRO A 81 17.34 -6.29 -19.82
C PRO A 81 18.47 -6.41 -20.83
N PRO A 82 18.97 -5.28 -21.39
CA PRO A 82 20.11 -5.32 -22.30
C PRO A 82 21.38 -5.76 -21.59
N GLU A 83 22.28 -6.42 -22.33
CA GLU A 83 23.57 -6.88 -21.82
C GLU A 83 24.57 -5.71 -21.76
N LEU A 84 24.58 -4.98 -20.63
CA LEU A 84 25.39 -3.78 -20.41
C LEU A 84 26.64 -4.04 -19.53
N ALA A 85 26.82 -5.24 -19.01
CA ALA A 85 27.91 -5.59 -18.10
C ALA A 85 29.29 -5.20 -18.63
N GLY A 86 29.51 -5.35 -19.97
CA GLY A 86 30.77 -4.98 -20.62
C GLY A 86 31.02 -3.46 -20.66
N GLU A 87 29.98 -2.63 -20.52
CA GLU A 87 30.09 -1.18 -20.55
C GLU A 87 30.33 -0.58 -19.15
N LEU A 88 30.11 -1.37 -18.09
CA LEU A 88 30.17 -0.89 -16.69
C LEU A 88 31.55 -0.36 -16.31
N GLY A 89 32.63 -1.12 -16.57
CA GLY A 89 33.99 -0.73 -16.21
C GLY A 89 34.40 0.62 -16.86
N PRO A 90 34.26 0.79 -18.19
CA PRO A 90 34.51 2.07 -18.86
C PRO A 90 33.63 3.22 -18.32
N LEU A 91 32.37 2.97 -17.97
CA LEU A 91 31.50 3.97 -17.34
C LEU A 91 32.02 4.41 -15.97
N GLN A 92 32.40 3.44 -15.13
CA GLN A 92 32.95 3.71 -13.79
C GLN A 92 34.19 4.56 -13.88
N ASP A 93 35.14 4.22 -14.75
CA ASP A 93 36.40 4.94 -14.94
C ASP A 93 36.15 6.36 -15.48
N ALA A 94 35.19 6.52 -16.40
CA ALA A 94 34.83 7.86 -16.93
C ALA A 94 34.19 8.77 -15.86
N LEU A 95 33.29 8.24 -15.03
CA LEU A 95 32.67 9.01 -13.92
C LEU A 95 33.73 9.41 -12.88
N LEU A 96 34.61 8.50 -12.48
CA LEU A 96 35.70 8.76 -11.52
C LEU A 96 36.72 9.76 -12.05
N SER A 97 36.95 9.79 -13.36
CA SER A 97 37.81 10.81 -14.00
C SER A 97 37.16 12.19 -14.16
N GLY A 98 35.92 12.37 -13.67
CA GLY A 98 35.23 13.66 -13.69
C GLY A 98 34.30 13.87 -14.91
N ASN A 99 34.08 12.88 -15.77
CA ASN A 99 33.09 12.97 -16.83
C ASN A 99 31.68 12.79 -16.25
N THR A 100 31.11 13.83 -15.67
CA THR A 100 29.80 13.82 -14.99
C THR A 100 28.62 13.47 -15.91
N ARG A 101 28.83 13.34 -17.22
CA ARG A 101 27.79 12.98 -18.21
C ARG A 101 27.95 11.56 -18.76
N ALA A 102 28.94 10.82 -18.31
CA ALA A 102 29.21 9.47 -18.82
C ALA A 102 28.00 8.52 -18.67
N ALA A 103 27.27 8.63 -17.57
CA ALA A 103 26.09 7.79 -17.27
C ALA A 103 24.95 7.96 -18.29
N GLU A 104 24.87 9.07 -19.00
CA GLU A 104 23.83 9.31 -20.02
C GLU A 104 23.90 8.34 -21.21
N ARG A 105 25.02 7.63 -21.37
CA ARG A 105 25.23 6.65 -22.46
C ARG A 105 24.89 5.23 -22.06
N PHE A 106 24.92 4.90 -20.78
CA PHE A 106 24.66 3.56 -20.28
C PHE A 106 23.20 3.17 -20.51
N GLY A 107 22.97 2.19 -21.38
CA GLY A 107 21.63 1.80 -21.79
C GLY A 107 20.91 2.76 -22.75
N ALA A 108 21.60 3.80 -23.29
CA ALA A 108 20.97 4.83 -24.13
C ALA A 108 20.35 4.31 -25.43
N GLY A 109 20.75 3.12 -25.89
CA GLY A 109 20.13 2.42 -27.05
C GLY A 109 18.86 1.64 -26.71
N SER A 110 18.51 1.52 -25.45
CA SER A 110 17.34 0.75 -25.00
C SER A 110 16.12 1.66 -24.89
N PRO A 111 14.96 1.27 -25.43
CA PRO A 111 13.74 2.07 -25.32
C PRO A 111 13.19 2.05 -23.87
N LEU A 112 12.51 3.12 -23.49
CA LEU A 112 11.62 3.09 -22.35
C LEU A 112 10.42 2.22 -22.72
N VAL A 113 10.18 1.17 -21.94
CA VAL A 113 8.98 0.34 -22.07
C VAL A 113 8.29 0.26 -20.70
N TRP A 114 7.05 0.71 -20.66
CA TRP A 114 6.23 0.57 -19.47
C TRP A 114 5.82 -0.90 -19.28
N VAL A 115 5.70 -1.29 -18.02
CA VAL A 115 5.14 -2.60 -17.65
C VAL A 115 3.68 -2.74 -18.12
N GLN A 116 3.18 -3.96 -18.17
CA GLN A 116 1.79 -4.23 -18.54
C GLN A 116 0.83 -3.42 -17.67
N PRO A 117 -0.12 -2.64 -18.26
CA PRO A 117 -1.03 -1.81 -17.48
C PRO A 117 -2.09 -2.65 -16.76
N PHE A 118 -2.28 -2.36 -15.48
CA PHE A 118 -3.36 -2.89 -14.66
C PHE A 118 -4.70 -2.26 -15.07
N HIS A 119 -5.78 -3.04 -15.10
CA HIS A 119 -7.08 -2.60 -15.57
C HIS A 119 -8.24 -3.30 -14.84
N PRO A 120 -9.48 -2.73 -14.85
CA PRO A 120 -10.68 -3.37 -14.33
C PRO A 120 -11.17 -4.47 -15.27
N ALA A 121 -11.91 -5.44 -14.77
CA ALA A 121 -12.52 -6.47 -15.59
C ALA A 121 -13.75 -5.94 -16.36
N PHE A 122 -14.79 -5.68 -15.62
CA PHE A 122 -16.12 -5.23 -16.05
C PHE A 122 -16.88 -4.71 -14.83
N GLN A 123 -18.12 -4.28 -15.03
CA GLN A 123 -19.04 -4.01 -13.92
C GLN A 123 -20.24 -4.97 -13.95
N THR A 124 -20.65 -5.47 -12.78
CA THR A 124 -21.99 -6.04 -12.64
C THR A 124 -23.00 -4.92 -12.62
N ARG A 125 -24.09 -5.05 -13.37
CA ARG A 125 -25.17 -4.07 -13.41
C ARG A 125 -26.49 -4.71 -12.99
N VAL A 126 -27.19 -4.03 -12.08
CA VAL A 126 -28.51 -4.45 -11.60
C VAL A 126 -29.44 -3.26 -11.71
N ARG A 127 -30.20 -3.20 -12.81
CA ARG A 127 -31.16 -2.13 -13.11
C ARG A 127 -32.55 -2.54 -12.71
N ARG A 128 -33.22 -1.72 -11.92
CA ARG A 128 -34.59 -1.93 -11.46
C ARG A 128 -35.54 -1.03 -12.21
N ALA A 129 -36.71 -1.58 -12.65
CA ALA A 129 -37.76 -0.78 -13.24
C ALA A 129 -38.36 0.14 -12.16
N PRO A 130 -38.75 1.39 -12.52
CA PRO A 130 -39.49 2.26 -11.62
C PRO A 130 -40.81 1.61 -11.21
N ALA A 131 -41.23 1.78 -9.96
CA ALA A 131 -42.43 1.15 -9.40
C ALA A 131 -43.79 1.56 -10.07
N GLU A 132 -43.80 2.53 -10.97
CA GLU A 132 -45.00 3.13 -11.58
C GLU A 132 -44.88 3.36 -13.09
N SER A 133 -44.48 2.38 -13.89
CA SER A 133 -44.73 2.48 -15.33
C SER A 133 -44.90 1.08 -15.93
N GLY A 134 -46.14 0.71 -16.24
CA GLY A 134 -46.47 -0.45 -17.05
C GLY A 134 -46.08 -0.32 -18.53
N THR A 135 -44.96 0.40 -18.80
CA THR A 135 -44.41 0.54 -20.16
C THR A 135 -43.19 -0.41 -20.26
N PRO A 136 -43.14 -1.30 -21.24
CA PRO A 136 -41.99 -2.16 -21.47
C PRO A 136 -40.77 -1.29 -21.73
N LEU A 137 -39.63 -1.61 -21.08
CA LEU A 137 -38.35 -1.02 -21.38
C LEU A 137 -38.03 -1.27 -22.87
N GLY A 138 -38.18 -0.25 -23.68
CA GLY A 138 -37.89 -0.31 -25.10
C GLY A 138 -36.41 -0.53 -25.34
N ALA A 139 -36.08 -1.43 -26.25
CA ALA A 139 -34.71 -1.65 -26.71
C ALA A 139 -34.13 -0.33 -27.25
N GLY A 140 -33.27 0.33 -26.46
CA GLY A 140 -32.53 1.49 -26.91
C GLY A 140 -31.53 1.09 -27.98
N ALA A 141 -31.82 1.45 -29.21
CA ALA A 141 -30.95 1.26 -30.36
C ALA A 141 -29.61 2.02 -30.12
N GLY A 142 -28.51 1.31 -30.23
CA GLY A 142 -27.18 1.87 -30.21
C GLY A 142 -26.99 2.92 -31.29
N ALA A 143 -26.69 4.14 -30.90
CA ALA A 143 -26.14 5.15 -31.79
C ALA A 143 -24.62 4.98 -31.85
N HIS A 144 -24.10 4.43 -32.94
CA HIS A 144 -22.68 4.48 -33.28
C HIS A 144 -22.32 5.94 -33.64
N GLY A 145 -21.69 6.62 -32.74
CA GLY A 145 -21.00 7.88 -33.00
C GLY A 145 -19.50 7.65 -33.00
N THR A 146 -18.89 7.77 -34.20
CA THR A 146 -17.43 7.83 -34.35
C THR A 146 -16.91 9.14 -33.75
N ALA A 147 -16.14 9.06 -32.66
CA ALA A 147 -15.44 10.22 -32.11
C ALA A 147 -13.95 10.11 -32.41
N HIS A 148 -13.43 11.14 -33.06
CA HIS A 148 -12.03 11.38 -33.31
C HIS A 148 -11.29 11.75 -32.01
N ALA A 149 -10.05 11.30 -31.91
CA ALA A 149 -9.10 11.66 -30.88
C ALA A 149 -8.84 13.19 -30.84
N GLY A 150 -9.05 13.79 -29.68
CA GLY A 150 -8.69 15.15 -29.35
C GLY A 150 -8.88 15.35 -27.86
N ALA A 151 -7.78 15.59 -27.14
CA ALA A 151 -7.82 15.94 -25.73
C ALA A 151 -8.61 17.24 -25.53
N GLY A 152 -9.76 17.14 -24.91
CA GLY A 152 -10.60 18.27 -24.49
C GLY A 152 -11.28 17.92 -23.16
N PRO A 153 -11.75 18.90 -22.38
CA PRO A 153 -12.11 18.76 -20.98
C PRO A 153 -13.22 17.72 -20.77
N GLU A 154 -13.12 17.05 -19.64
CA GLU A 154 -13.99 16.01 -19.11
C GLU A 154 -15.47 16.30 -19.42
N ALA A 155 -16.13 15.36 -20.11
CA ALA A 155 -17.58 15.37 -20.21
C ALA A 155 -18.15 15.08 -18.82
N GLU A 156 -18.65 16.11 -18.16
CA GLU A 156 -19.42 16.00 -16.92
C GLU A 156 -20.52 14.95 -17.13
N TYR A 157 -20.38 13.81 -16.46
CA TYR A 157 -21.43 12.79 -16.42
C TYR A 157 -22.60 13.35 -15.62
N THR A 158 -23.57 13.91 -16.32
CA THR A 158 -24.87 14.24 -15.72
C THR A 158 -25.59 12.94 -15.39
N ALA A 159 -25.68 12.61 -14.10
CA ALA A 159 -26.47 11.50 -13.60
C ALA A 159 -27.90 11.60 -14.18
N PRO A 160 -28.48 10.48 -14.65
CA PRO A 160 -29.87 10.49 -15.14
C PRO A 160 -30.80 10.98 -14.03
N ALA A 161 -31.76 11.84 -14.41
CA ALA A 161 -32.76 12.35 -13.50
C ALA A 161 -33.56 11.19 -12.92
N GLY A 162 -33.30 10.86 -11.64
CA GLY A 162 -33.86 9.70 -10.95
C GLY A 162 -33.02 9.18 -9.81
N THR A 163 -31.83 9.76 -9.59
CA THR A 163 -30.97 9.37 -8.45
C THR A 163 -31.71 9.63 -7.12
N ALA A 164 -31.84 8.60 -6.29
CA ALA A 164 -32.49 8.66 -4.99
C ALA A 164 -31.69 9.57 -4.05
N THR A 165 -31.91 10.87 -4.12
CA THR A 165 -31.43 11.87 -3.19
C THR A 165 -32.55 12.23 -2.24
N GLY A 166 -32.58 11.63 -1.04
CA GLY A 166 -33.61 11.94 -0.05
C GLY A 166 -33.13 11.50 1.35
N PRO A 167 -33.78 11.97 2.39
CA PRO A 167 -33.40 11.67 3.77
C PRO A 167 -33.47 10.18 4.15
N SER A 168 -33.89 9.31 3.23
CA SER A 168 -33.98 7.86 3.43
C SER A 168 -32.86 7.06 2.78
N TYR A 169 -31.91 7.67 2.05
CA TYR A 169 -30.78 6.96 1.44
C TYR A 169 -29.56 6.98 2.36
N ARG A 170 -28.88 5.85 2.46
CA ARG A 170 -27.59 5.68 3.15
C ARG A 170 -26.76 4.61 2.47
N ARG A 171 -25.51 4.90 2.17
CA ARG A 171 -24.46 3.94 1.80
C ARG A 171 -23.40 3.95 2.87
N GLU A 172 -23.04 2.78 3.39
CA GLU A 172 -22.10 2.61 4.50
C GLU A 172 -21.10 1.48 4.20
N LEU A 173 -19.85 1.68 4.56
CA LEU A 173 -18.79 0.67 4.56
C LEU A 173 -18.35 0.44 6.02
N ASP A 174 -18.59 -0.76 6.53
CA ASP A 174 -18.07 -1.21 7.83
C ASP A 174 -16.68 -1.82 7.65
N PHE A 175 -15.65 -1.17 8.17
CA PHE A 175 -14.28 -1.65 8.07
C PHE A 175 -14.02 -2.93 8.84
N THR A 176 -14.85 -3.29 9.82
CA THR A 176 -14.71 -4.51 10.63
C THR A 176 -15.23 -5.75 9.93
N SER A 177 -16.14 -5.59 8.98
CA SER A 177 -16.70 -6.67 8.17
C SER A 177 -16.27 -6.60 6.71
N GLY A 178 -15.76 -5.46 6.23
CA GLY A 178 -15.49 -5.24 4.82
C GLY A 178 -16.73 -5.21 3.95
N GLU A 179 -17.91 -5.08 4.58
CA GLU A 179 -19.20 -5.04 3.91
C GLU A 179 -19.62 -3.61 3.57
N THR A 180 -20.00 -3.39 2.32
CA THR A 180 -20.70 -2.18 1.89
C THR A 180 -22.20 -2.44 1.88
N VAL A 181 -22.95 -1.58 2.54
CA VAL A 181 -24.43 -1.63 2.57
C VAL A 181 -24.99 -0.33 2.01
N ALA A 182 -25.77 -0.42 0.93
CA ALA A 182 -26.58 0.69 0.44
C ALA A 182 -28.05 0.42 0.73
N SER A 183 -28.77 1.42 1.21
CA SER A 183 -30.19 1.30 1.57
C SER A 183 -30.99 2.52 1.14
N HIS A 184 -32.23 2.30 0.68
CA HIS A 184 -33.21 3.34 0.34
C HIS A 184 -34.61 2.82 0.61
N GLY A 185 -35.24 3.31 1.68
CA GLY A 185 -36.51 2.75 2.16
C GLY A 185 -36.36 1.24 2.44
N PRO A 186 -37.20 0.37 1.87
CA PRO A 186 -37.11 -1.09 2.05
C PRO A 186 -36.09 -1.77 1.13
N TRP A 187 -35.51 -1.06 0.17
CA TRP A 187 -34.44 -1.60 -0.69
C TRP A 187 -33.11 -1.62 0.04
N ARG A 188 -32.34 -2.72 -0.13
CA ARG A 188 -31.01 -2.89 0.43
C ARG A 188 -30.13 -3.67 -0.53
N SER A 189 -28.91 -3.18 -0.78
CA SER A 189 -27.83 -3.87 -1.48
C SER A 189 -26.66 -4.06 -0.50
N ARG A 190 -26.16 -5.29 -0.38
CA ARG A 190 -25.05 -5.67 0.49
C ARG A 190 -23.96 -6.29 -0.37
N VAL A 191 -22.73 -5.78 -0.28
CA VAL A 191 -21.60 -6.26 -1.08
C VAL A 191 -20.38 -6.46 -0.20
N PHE A 192 -19.73 -7.61 -0.35
CA PHE A 192 -18.39 -7.85 0.21
C PHE A 192 -17.59 -8.82 -0.67
N VAL A 193 -16.26 -8.80 -0.54
CA VAL A 193 -15.37 -9.78 -1.17
C VAL A 193 -14.95 -10.80 -0.12
N SER A 194 -15.33 -12.05 -0.29
CA SER A 194 -15.06 -13.12 0.69
C SER A 194 -13.57 -13.44 0.75
N ARG A 195 -13.01 -13.42 1.96
CA ARG A 195 -11.64 -13.89 2.21
C ARG A 195 -11.54 -15.41 2.28
N ALA A 196 -12.65 -16.08 2.59
CA ALA A 196 -12.70 -17.53 2.71
C ALA A 196 -12.94 -18.22 1.37
N ASP A 197 -13.76 -17.60 0.52
CA ASP A 197 -14.29 -18.24 -0.68
C ASP A 197 -13.73 -17.65 -1.98
N ASP A 198 -12.99 -16.52 -1.89
CA ASP A 198 -12.43 -15.79 -3.03
C ASP A 198 -13.48 -15.47 -4.09
N VAL A 199 -14.58 -14.86 -3.66
CA VAL A 199 -15.73 -14.49 -4.48
C VAL A 199 -16.27 -13.12 -4.08
N ILE A 200 -16.76 -12.36 -5.06
CA ILE A 200 -17.52 -11.14 -4.81
C ILE A 200 -18.98 -11.53 -4.59
N VAL A 201 -19.53 -11.17 -3.44
CA VAL A 201 -20.90 -11.47 -3.02
C VAL A 201 -21.71 -10.18 -3.05
N GLN A 202 -22.77 -10.13 -3.86
CA GLN A 202 -23.74 -9.03 -3.89
C GLN A 202 -25.14 -9.58 -3.61
N HIS A 203 -25.78 -9.10 -2.54
CA HIS A 203 -27.12 -9.50 -2.13
C HIS A 203 -28.05 -8.30 -2.10
N ILE A 204 -29.08 -8.33 -2.95
CA ILE A 204 -30.07 -7.25 -3.08
C ILE A 204 -31.41 -7.76 -2.59
N THR A 205 -32.02 -7.03 -1.66
CA THR A 205 -33.34 -7.32 -1.12
C THR A 205 -34.26 -6.10 -1.20
N GLY A 206 -35.57 -6.33 -1.26
CA GLY A 206 -36.54 -5.22 -1.28
C GLY A 206 -37.92 -5.63 -1.80
N PRO A 207 -38.79 -4.68 -2.09
CA PRO A 207 -40.07 -4.96 -2.72
C PRO A 207 -39.87 -5.67 -4.05
N ALA A 208 -40.81 -6.56 -4.37
CA ALA A 208 -40.82 -7.23 -5.68
C ALA A 208 -40.74 -6.22 -6.82
N ALA A 209 -39.78 -6.39 -7.69
CA ALA A 209 -39.56 -5.50 -8.82
C ALA A 209 -39.01 -6.26 -10.03
N ASP A 210 -39.28 -5.73 -11.20
CA ASP A 210 -38.64 -6.17 -12.43
C ASP A 210 -37.22 -5.63 -12.45
N THR A 211 -36.27 -6.52 -12.70
CA THR A 211 -34.84 -6.21 -12.61
C THR A 211 -34.11 -6.81 -13.82
N GLU A 212 -33.19 -6.08 -14.41
CA GLU A 212 -32.24 -6.57 -15.42
C GLU A 212 -30.87 -6.71 -14.79
N VAL A 213 -30.21 -7.82 -15.07
CA VAL A 213 -28.86 -8.13 -14.56
C VAL A 213 -27.97 -8.56 -15.70
N TRP A 214 -26.80 -7.90 -15.85
CA TRP A 214 -25.80 -8.27 -16.85
C TRP A 214 -24.37 -7.93 -16.39
N LEU A 215 -23.38 -8.47 -17.11
CA LEU A 215 -21.98 -8.10 -16.98
C LEU A 215 -21.67 -7.10 -18.09
N ASP A 216 -21.30 -5.88 -17.72
CA ASP A 216 -21.08 -4.76 -18.63
C ASP A 216 -19.57 -4.49 -18.78
N PRO A 217 -18.97 -4.70 -19.99
CA PRO A 217 -17.57 -4.44 -20.23
C PRO A 217 -17.24 -2.96 -20.47
N VAL A 218 -18.25 -2.09 -20.53
CA VAL A 218 -18.06 -0.68 -20.87
C VAL A 218 -17.54 0.06 -19.66
N LEU A 219 -16.24 0.34 -19.68
CA LEU A 219 -15.50 1.12 -18.66
C LEU A 219 -14.58 2.12 -19.38
N PRO A 220 -14.22 3.25 -18.74
CA PRO A 220 -13.29 4.22 -19.29
C PRO A 220 -11.99 3.59 -19.78
N GLY A 221 -11.35 4.15 -20.81
CA GLY A 221 -10.05 3.72 -21.32
C GLY A 221 -10.00 2.33 -21.97
N ALA A 222 -11.14 1.60 -22.07
CA ALA A 222 -11.16 0.25 -22.62
C ALA A 222 -10.75 0.26 -24.12
N PRO A 223 -9.85 -0.65 -24.55
CA PRO A 223 -9.45 -0.73 -25.95
C PRO A 223 -10.65 -0.99 -26.87
N ALA A 224 -10.77 -0.24 -27.96
CA ALA A 224 -11.88 -0.36 -28.90
C ALA A 224 -11.93 -1.71 -29.65
N ASN A 225 -10.79 -2.41 -29.69
CA ASN A 225 -10.63 -3.70 -30.39
C ASN A 225 -10.70 -4.92 -29.46
N LEU A 226 -11.19 -4.78 -28.23
CA LEU A 226 -11.47 -5.90 -27.34
C LEU A 226 -12.56 -6.79 -27.95
N ALA A 227 -12.28 -8.07 -28.13
CA ALA A 227 -13.30 -9.03 -28.53
C ALA A 227 -14.12 -9.48 -27.31
N VAL A 228 -15.41 -9.28 -27.37
CA VAL A 228 -16.34 -9.56 -26.25
C VAL A 228 -17.16 -10.81 -26.55
N GLY A 229 -17.00 -11.85 -25.74
CA GLY A 229 -17.83 -13.06 -25.75
C GLY A 229 -18.79 -13.07 -24.56
N ARG A 230 -20.01 -13.57 -24.75
CA ARG A 230 -21.02 -13.68 -23.67
C ARG A 230 -21.68 -15.05 -23.69
N SER A 231 -22.07 -15.52 -22.53
CA SER A 231 -22.84 -16.74 -22.36
C SER A 231 -23.83 -16.56 -21.20
N THR A 232 -25.08 -16.97 -21.44
CA THR A 232 -26.13 -16.96 -20.41
C THR A 232 -26.89 -18.27 -20.45
N VAL A 233 -26.95 -18.95 -19.31
CA VAL A 233 -27.63 -20.24 -19.13
C VAL A 233 -28.61 -20.11 -17.97
N LEU A 234 -29.91 -20.40 -18.24
CA LEU A 234 -30.93 -20.45 -17.19
C LEU A 234 -30.76 -21.70 -16.33
N THR A 235 -30.99 -21.55 -15.04
CA THR A 235 -31.00 -22.63 -14.04
C THR A 235 -32.34 -22.63 -13.29
N PRO A 236 -32.69 -23.72 -12.58
CA PRO A 236 -33.93 -23.74 -11.82
C PRO A 236 -34.02 -22.65 -10.73
N GLN A 237 -32.89 -22.12 -10.28
CA GLN A 237 -32.82 -21.12 -9.20
C GLN A 237 -32.51 -19.70 -9.71
N GLY A 238 -32.23 -19.54 -11.02
CA GLY A 238 -31.82 -18.26 -11.58
C GLY A 238 -31.08 -18.39 -12.90
N ALA A 239 -29.81 -17.93 -12.95
CA ALA A 239 -29.00 -17.98 -14.16
C ALA A 239 -27.52 -18.07 -13.87
N ARG A 240 -26.75 -18.56 -14.84
CA ARG A 240 -25.31 -18.47 -14.96
C ARG A 240 -24.97 -17.50 -16.09
N ILE A 241 -24.14 -16.51 -15.81
CA ILE A 241 -23.78 -15.46 -16.76
C ILE A 241 -22.27 -15.46 -16.87
N ALA A 242 -21.74 -15.36 -18.08
CA ALA A 242 -20.30 -15.22 -18.33
C ALA A 242 -20.03 -14.08 -19.32
N LEU A 243 -18.93 -13.37 -19.08
CA LEU A 243 -18.36 -12.38 -19.97
C LEU A 243 -16.89 -12.69 -20.17
N ARG A 244 -16.44 -12.72 -21.44
CA ARG A 244 -15.04 -12.89 -21.81
C ARG A 244 -14.55 -11.70 -22.60
N LEU A 245 -13.44 -11.15 -22.18
CA LEU A 245 -12.70 -10.07 -22.85
C LEU A 245 -11.38 -10.63 -23.34
N ARG A 246 -11.22 -10.79 -24.66
CA ARG A 246 -9.96 -11.25 -25.27
C ARG A 246 -9.11 -10.04 -25.59
N TYR A 247 -7.84 -10.07 -25.10
CA TYR A 247 -6.89 -9.01 -25.41
C TYR A 247 -6.47 -9.03 -26.87
N PRO A 248 -6.31 -7.85 -27.48
CA PRO A 248 -5.75 -7.77 -28.84
C PRO A 248 -4.35 -8.39 -28.89
N GLU A 249 -4.07 -9.13 -29.99
CA GLU A 249 -2.72 -9.67 -30.27
C GLU A 249 -2.16 -10.60 -29.19
N SER A 250 -3.06 -11.22 -28.39
CA SER A 250 -2.69 -12.17 -27.32
C SER A 250 -3.68 -13.34 -27.29
N ASP A 251 -3.21 -14.50 -26.82
CA ASP A 251 -4.06 -15.65 -26.51
C ASP A 251 -4.73 -15.55 -25.12
N LEU A 252 -4.33 -14.54 -24.35
CA LEU A 252 -4.89 -14.27 -23.01
C LEU A 252 -6.29 -13.63 -23.10
N SER A 253 -7.09 -13.92 -22.13
CA SER A 253 -8.40 -13.30 -21.92
C SER A 253 -8.73 -13.11 -20.45
N CYS A 254 -9.54 -12.09 -20.17
CA CYS A 254 -10.19 -11.90 -18.89
C CYS A 254 -11.59 -12.52 -18.97
N THR A 255 -11.88 -13.50 -18.12
CA THR A 255 -13.19 -14.16 -18.08
C THR A 255 -13.82 -13.94 -16.71
N GLY A 256 -14.99 -13.30 -16.70
CA GLY A 256 -15.84 -13.17 -15.51
C GLY A 256 -17.01 -14.14 -15.58
N VAL A 257 -17.32 -14.76 -14.46
CA VAL A 257 -18.47 -15.65 -14.31
C VAL A 257 -19.29 -15.20 -13.12
N SER A 258 -20.62 -15.22 -13.28
CA SER A 258 -21.55 -14.94 -12.19
C SER A 258 -22.63 -16.01 -12.12
N VAL A 259 -23.03 -16.37 -10.90
CA VAL A 259 -24.24 -17.13 -10.59
C VAL A 259 -25.22 -16.16 -9.97
N LEU A 260 -26.41 -16.05 -10.59
CA LEU A 260 -27.55 -15.33 -10.06
C LEU A 260 -28.55 -16.30 -9.50
N ARG A 261 -28.98 -16.09 -8.25
CA ARG A 261 -30.11 -16.76 -7.60
C ARG A 261 -31.18 -15.72 -7.27
N ALA A 262 -32.44 -16.06 -7.55
CA ALA A 262 -33.58 -15.18 -7.32
C ALA A 262 -34.60 -15.84 -6.40
N GLU A 263 -35.04 -15.13 -5.37
CA GLU A 263 -36.15 -15.58 -4.54
C GLU A 263 -37.46 -14.94 -5.01
N GLY A 264 -38.36 -15.77 -5.48
CA GLY A 264 -39.62 -15.36 -6.13
C GLY A 264 -39.38 -14.86 -7.55
N GLY A 265 -40.51 -14.61 -8.26
CA GLY A 265 -40.47 -14.13 -9.62
C GLY A 265 -40.05 -15.18 -10.67
N THR A 266 -39.76 -14.72 -11.86
CA THR A 266 -39.36 -15.55 -13.01
C THR A 266 -38.10 -14.96 -13.67
N VAL A 267 -37.19 -15.84 -14.07
CA VAL A 267 -35.93 -15.46 -14.74
C VAL A 267 -36.04 -15.82 -16.22
N SER A 268 -35.65 -14.89 -17.09
CA SER A 268 -35.62 -15.08 -18.55
C SER A 268 -34.37 -14.41 -19.12
N VAL A 269 -33.87 -14.93 -20.25
CA VAL A 269 -32.80 -14.29 -20.99
C VAL A 269 -33.32 -12.99 -21.60
N SER A 270 -32.54 -11.91 -21.44
CA SER A 270 -32.86 -10.57 -21.99
C SER A 270 -31.55 -9.93 -22.48
N GLY A 271 -31.46 -9.75 -23.80
CA GLY A 271 -30.26 -9.13 -24.38
C GLY A 271 -28.97 -9.86 -23.96
N ASP A 272 -28.04 -9.11 -23.40
CA ASP A 272 -26.73 -9.57 -22.95
C ASP A 272 -26.72 -10.18 -21.54
N GLY A 273 -27.90 -10.28 -20.91
CA GLY A 273 -28.02 -10.77 -19.51
C GLY A 273 -29.35 -11.46 -19.28
N VAL A 274 -29.95 -11.18 -18.11
CA VAL A 274 -31.23 -11.76 -17.70
C VAL A 274 -32.17 -10.70 -17.17
N ARG A 275 -33.48 -10.91 -17.40
CA ARG A 275 -34.58 -10.21 -16.72
C ARG A 275 -35.12 -11.11 -15.63
N VAL A 276 -35.29 -10.54 -14.46
CA VAL A 276 -35.94 -11.16 -13.32
C VAL A 276 -37.18 -10.40 -13.00
N ALA A 277 -38.36 -11.00 -13.24
CA ALA A 277 -39.63 -10.33 -13.02
C ALA A 277 -40.18 -10.68 -11.64
N GLY A 278 -40.38 -9.67 -10.79
CA GLY A 278 -41.06 -9.77 -9.51
C GLY A 278 -40.29 -10.47 -8.38
N ALA A 279 -38.96 -10.55 -8.45
CA ALA A 279 -38.12 -11.07 -7.34
C ALA A 279 -38.03 -10.10 -6.16
N ARG A 280 -37.95 -10.66 -4.96
CA ARG A 280 -37.73 -9.92 -3.71
C ARG A 280 -36.28 -9.97 -3.23
N SER A 281 -35.52 -10.97 -3.66
CA SER A 281 -34.13 -11.16 -3.31
C SER A 281 -33.34 -11.63 -4.52
N LEU A 282 -32.15 -11.07 -4.70
CA LEU A 282 -31.18 -11.48 -5.71
C LEU A 282 -29.83 -11.68 -5.03
N LEU A 283 -29.23 -12.84 -5.21
CA LEU A 283 -27.85 -13.13 -4.79
C LEU A 283 -26.99 -13.35 -6.03
N LEU A 284 -25.98 -12.51 -6.20
CA LEU A 284 -24.95 -12.62 -7.25
C LEU A 284 -23.64 -13.03 -6.62
N LEU A 285 -23.05 -14.11 -7.14
CA LEU A 285 -21.70 -14.56 -6.80
C LEU A 285 -20.82 -14.43 -8.03
N THR A 286 -19.80 -13.57 -7.98
CA THR A 286 -18.99 -13.21 -9.15
C THR A 286 -17.52 -13.52 -8.91
N ARG A 287 -16.86 -14.12 -9.89
CA ARG A 287 -15.41 -14.33 -9.96
C ARG A 287 -14.87 -13.85 -11.30
N VAL A 288 -13.57 -13.53 -11.28
CA VAL A 288 -12.83 -13.16 -12.48
C VAL A 288 -11.52 -13.95 -12.54
N ARG A 289 -11.13 -14.33 -13.74
CA ARG A 289 -9.85 -14.98 -14.00
C ARG A 289 -9.24 -14.46 -15.30
N ARG A 290 -7.92 -14.30 -15.31
CA ARG A 290 -7.12 -14.12 -16.53
C ARG A 290 -6.47 -15.44 -16.89
N SER A 291 -6.63 -15.91 -18.12
CA SER A 291 -6.09 -17.20 -18.59
C SER A 291 -5.88 -17.20 -20.10
N PRO A 292 -4.96 -18.04 -20.60
CA PRO A 292 -4.83 -18.30 -22.04
C PRO A 292 -5.97 -19.20 -22.54
N GLY A 293 -6.22 -19.14 -23.84
CA GLY A 293 -7.14 -20.04 -24.54
C GLY A 293 -8.62 -19.84 -24.21
N GLU A 294 -9.44 -20.84 -24.50
CA GLU A 294 -10.87 -20.85 -24.17
C GLU A 294 -11.06 -21.37 -22.74
N PRO A 295 -11.77 -20.62 -21.85
CA PRO A 295 -12.07 -21.09 -20.51
C PRO A 295 -13.12 -22.20 -20.51
N ASP A 296 -12.98 -23.16 -19.61
CA ASP A 296 -14.06 -24.10 -19.28
C ASP A 296 -15.06 -23.40 -18.35
N LEU A 297 -16.13 -22.84 -18.95
CA LEU A 297 -17.13 -22.09 -18.19
C LEU A 297 -17.88 -22.96 -17.17
N ASP A 298 -18.09 -24.24 -17.45
CA ASP A 298 -18.75 -25.13 -16.48
C ASP A 298 -17.88 -25.37 -15.25
N ALA A 299 -16.58 -25.53 -15.43
CA ALA A 299 -15.62 -25.60 -14.31
C ALA A 299 -15.55 -24.27 -13.54
N GLU A 300 -15.54 -23.12 -14.23
CA GLU A 300 -15.51 -21.81 -13.56
C GLU A 300 -16.80 -21.56 -12.74
N TRP A 301 -17.98 -21.92 -13.24
CA TRP A 301 -19.24 -21.82 -12.48
C TRP A 301 -19.30 -22.83 -11.33
N ALA A 302 -18.78 -24.05 -11.52
CA ALA A 302 -18.75 -25.08 -10.47
C ALA A 302 -17.80 -24.70 -9.31
N ALA A 303 -16.84 -23.82 -9.56
CA ALA A 303 -15.92 -23.29 -8.54
C ALA A 303 -16.56 -22.21 -7.65
N LEU A 304 -17.74 -21.68 -8.01
CA LEU A 304 -18.48 -20.73 -7.16
C LEU A 304 -19.21 -21.49 -6.04
N PRO A 305 -19.23 -20.95 -4.80
CA PRO A 305 -19.93 -21.61 -3.68
C PRO A 305 -21.45 -21.69 -3.93
N ASP A 306 -22.05 -22.76 -3.42
CA ASP A 306 -23.50 -22.99 -3.46
C ASP A 306 -24.18 -22.63 -2.14
N ASP A 307 -23.71 -21.61 -1.46
CA ASP A 307 -24.18 -21.15 -0.16
C ASP A 307 -24.99 -19.86 -0.28
N ASP A 308 -25.78 -19.56 0.74
CA ASP A 308 -26.47 -18.29 0.87
C ASP A 308 -25.53 -17.17 1.38
N TYR A 309 -26.07 -15.95 1.43
CA TYR A 309 -25.33 -14.77 1.86
C TYR A 309 -24.80 -14.90 3.29
N ASP A 310 -25.60 -15.39 4.22
CA ASP A 310 -25.25 -15.44 5.65
C ASP A 310 -24.17 -16.48 5.92
N ALA A 311 -24.22 -17.63 5.25
CA ALA A 311 -23.18 -18.66 5.32
C ALA A 311 -21.83 -18.14 4.77
N LEU A 312 -21.83 -17.42 3.64
CA LEU A 312 -20.63 -16.80 3.08
C LEU A 312 -20.05 -15.74 4.02
N MET A 313 -20.89 -14.87 4.58
CA MET A 313 -20.47 -13.86 5.55
C MET A 313 -19.92 -14.49 6.83
N ALA A 314 -20.54 -15.57 7.32
CA ALA A 314 -20.09 -16.28 8.52
C ALA A 314 -18.67 -16.85 8.38
N ARG A 315 -18.26 -17.28 7.18
CA ARG A 315 -16.90 -17.77 6.91
C ARG A 315 -15.90 -16.62 6.71
N HIS A 316 -16.33 -15.54 6.04
CA HIS A 316 -15.48 -14.36 5.78
C HIS A 316 -15.13 -13.60 7.07
N LEU A 317 -16.13 -13.34 7.90
CA LEU A 317 -16.09 -12.39 9.00
C LEU A 317 -14.99 -12.67 10.04
N PRO A 318 -14.78 -13.94 10.52
CA PRO A 318 -13.72 -14.22 11.49
C PRO A 318 -12.33 -13.93 10.96
N LEU A 319 -12.06 -14.21 9.67
CA LEU A 319 -10.78 -13.97 9.04
C LEU A 319 -10.50 -12.47 8.94
N HIS A 320 -11.49 -11.70 8.45
CA HIS A 320 -11.35 -10.27 8.30
C HIS A 320 -11.22 -9.53 9.65
N ARG A 321 -12.11 -9.81 10.60
CA ARG A 321 -12.09 -9.20 11.94
C ARG A 321 -10.82 -9.51 12.70
N SER A 322 -10.33 -10.75 12.64
CA SER A 322 -9.07 -11.14 13.29
C SER A 322 -7.89 -10.34 12.77
N ALA A 323 -7.83 -10.02 11.47
CA ALA A 323 -6.76 -9.22 10.89
C ALA A 323 -6.93 -7.72 11.18
N PHE A 324 -8.08 -7.16 10.86
CA PHE A 324 -8.34 -5.73 11.00
C PHE A 324 -8.29 -5.26 12.46
N GLY A 325 -8.88 -6.02 13.39
CA GLY A 325 -9.04 -5.63 14.79
C GLY A 325 -7.78 -5.69 15.66
N ARG A 326 -6.63 -6.14 15.12
CA ARG A 326 -5.39 -6.25 15.93
C ARG A 326 -4.80 -4.92 16.35
N CYS A 327 -5.03 -3.85 15.61
CA CYS A 327 -4.55 -2.52 15.94
C CYS A 327 -5.65 -1.47 15.73
N ALA A 328 -5.81 -0.57 16.69
CA ALA A 328 -6.84 0.47 16.66
C ALA A 328 -6.34 1.77 17.28
N LEU A 329 -6.71 2.89 16.68
CA LEU A 329 -6.49 4.25 17.17
C LEU A 329 -7.80 4.82 17.67
N THR A 330 -7.76 5.55 18.79
CA THR A 330 -8.85 6.39 19.28
C THR A 330 -8.27 7.74 19.67
N LEU A 331 -8.84 8.80 19.12
CA LEU A 331 -8.47 10.17 19.43
C LEU A 331 -9.65 10.91 20.06
N HIS A 332 -9.35 11.81 20.96
CA HIS A 332 -10.38 12.64 21.59
C HIS A 332 -10.63 13.88 20.72
N ASP A 333 -11.84 13.98 20.17
CA ASP A 333 -12.33 15.19 19.50
C ASP A 333 -13.18 16.03 20.49
N GLU A 334 -12.99 17.34 20.49
CA GLU A 334 -13.76 18.26 21.34
C GLU A 334 -15.25 18.32 20.93
N ASP A 335 -15.52 18.01 19.65
CA ASP A 335 -16.87 17.88 19.12
C ASP A 335 -17.18 16.40 18.76
N PRO A 336 -17.78 15.64 19.69
CA PRO A 336 -18.09 14.23 19.46
C PRO A 336 -19.06 13.97 18.30
N ALA A 337 -19.82 14.99 17.87
CA ALA A 337 -20.76 14.87 16.75
C ALA A 337 -20.03 14.58 15.42
N ARG A 338 -18.77 15.01 15.29
CA ARG A 338 -17.95 14.76 14.10
C ARG A 338 -17.73 13.27 13.81
N GLN A 339 -17.70 12.43 14.84
CA GLN A 339 -17.62 10.98 14.64
C GLN A 339 -18.79 10.40 13.83
N GLY A 340 -19.96 11.04 13.87
CA GLY A 340 -21.18 10.63 13.14
C GLY A 340 -21.30 11.20 11.73
N LEU A 341 -20.42 12.12 11.29
CA LEU A 341 -20.51 12.75 9.98
C LEU A 341 -20.27 11.78 8.82
N PRO A 342 -20.90 12.01 7.64
CA PRO A 342 -20.49 11.37 6.40
C PRO A 342 -19.01 11.56 6.13
N GLY A 343 -18.39 10.65 5.38
CA GLY A 343 -16.98 10.74 5.00
C GLY A 343 -16.66 12.05 4.27
N SER A 344 -17.46 12.36 3.24
CA SER A 344 -17.34 13.59 2.45
C SER A 344 -17.49 14.89 3.25
N GLU A 345 -18.31 14.88 4.30
CA GLU A 345 -18.44 16.03 5.18
C GLU A 345 -17.29 16.10 6.19
N LEU A 346 -16.86 14.96 6.75
CA LEU A 346 -15.75 14.92 7.70
C LEU A 346 -14.43 15.35 7.03
N LEU A 347 -14.22 15.08 5.76
CA LEU A 347 -13.06 15.55 4.98
C LEU A 347 -12.96 17.09 4.94
N ARG A 348 -14.06 17.82 5.14
CA ARG A 348 -14.07 19.29 5.25
C ARG A 348 -13.59 19.82 6.61
N HIS A 349 -13.20 18.93 7.52
CA HIS A 349 -12.68 19.26 8.85
C HIS A 349 -11.26 18.71 9.03
N PRO A 350 -10.27 19.16 8.24
CA PRO A 350 -8.94 18.56 8.13
C PRO A 350 -8.16 18.53 9.45
N GLY A 351 -8.40 19.48 10.37
CA GLY A 351 -7.79 19.49 11.70
C GLY A 351 -8.47 18.60 12.75
N SER A 352 -9.58 17.92 12.40
CA SER A 352 -10.35 17.14 13.36
C SER A 352 -9.63 15.83 13.75
N PRO A 353 -9.49 15.52 15.05
CA PRO A 353 -9.06 14.20 15.51
C PRO A 353 -9.93 13.05 14.97
N ALA A 354 -11.25 13.28 14.82
CA ALA A 354 -12.18 12.29 14.26
C ALA A 354 -11.84 11.94 12.79
N LEU A 355 -11.38 12.91 12.00
CA LEU A 355 -10.93 12.65 10.62
C LEU A 355 -9.68 11.78 10.61
N LEU A 356 -8.66 12.13 11.39
CA LEU A 356 -7.42 11.35 11.44
C LEU A 356 -7.68 9.91 11.93
N GLU A 357 -8.54 9.73 12.94
CA GLU A 357 -8.96 8.41 13.43
C GLU A 357 -9.63 7.60 12.33
N ARG A 358 -10.57 8.20 11.57
CA ARG A 358 -11.28 7.54 10.47
C ARG A 358 -10.35 7.18 9.32
N LEU A 359 -9.45 8.08 8.91
CA LEU A 359 -8.46 7.82 7.86
C LEU A 359 -7.44 6.76 8.27
N PHE A 360 -7.05 6.71 9.55
CA PHE A 360 -6.23 5.62 10.06
C PHE A 360 -6.94 4.26 9.93
N ALA A 361 -8.21 4.19 10.32
CA ALA A 361 -9.00 2.97 10.19
C ALA A 361 -9.23 2.58 8.72
N ALA A 362 -9.59 3.54 7.86
CA ALA A 362 -9.79 3.34 6.43
C ALA A 362 -8.49 2.86 5.73
N GLY A 363 -7.35 3.50 6.00
CA GLY A 363 -6.06 3.13 5.42
C GLY A 363 -5.64 1.72 5.81
N ARG A 364 -5.83 1.32 7.07
CA ARG A 364 -5.62 -0.06 7.53
C ARG A 364 -6.55 -1.05 6.82
N TYR A 365 -7.81 -0.69 6.65
CA TYR A 365 -8.80 -1.47 5.92
C TYR A 365 -8.39 -1.63 4.44
N HIS A 366 -8.02 -0.54 3.79
CA HIS A 366 -7.65 -0.54 2.37
C HIS A 366 -6.39 -1.38 2.12
N VAL A 367 -5.30 -1.17 2.87
CA VAL A 367 -4.07 -1.95 2.67
C VAL A 367 -4.28 -3.44 2.94
N LEU A 368 -5.07 -3.80 3.97
CA LEU A 368 -5.44 -5.19 4.24
C LEU A 368 -6.28 -5.78 3.10
N SER A 369 -7.25 -5.03 2.58
CA SER A 369 -8.17 -5.48 1.54
C SER A 369 -7.52 -5.55 0.16
N ALA A 370 -6.46 -4.75 -0.10
CA ALA A 370 -5.66 -4.80 -1.31
C ALA A 370 -4.55 -5.86 -1.28
N SER A 371 -4.28 -6.47 -0.09
CA SER A 371 -3.20 -7.45 0.09
C SER A 371 -3.74 -8.86 0.23
N GLY A 372 -3.19 -9.78 -0.55
CA GLY A 372 -3.58 -11.20 -0.55
C GLY A 372 -2.60 -12.01 -1.37
N ALA A 373 -2.85 -12.24 -2.65
CA ALA A 373 -1.89 -12.89 -3.53
C ALA A 373 -0.60 -12.07 -3.67
N LEU A 374 -0.74 -10.76 -3.87
CA LEU A 374 0.34 -9.78 -3.97
C LEU A 374 0.02 -8.57 -3.06
N PRO A 375 1.00 -7.69 -2.78
CA PRO A 375 0.76 -6.45 -2.05
C PRO A 375 -0.05 -5.44 -2.90
N PRO A 376 -0.39 -4.25 -2.38
CA PRO A 376 -1.11 -3.25 -3.16
C PRO A 376 -0.27 -2.72 -4.33
N ARG A 377 -0.93 -2.48 -5.47
CA ARG A 377 -0.41 -1.68 -6.59
C ARG A 377 -0.55 -0.18 -6.29
N LEU A 378 -0.14 0.69 -7.22
CA LEU A 378 -0.39 2.13 -7.10
C LEU A 378 -1.85 2.49 -6.83
N THR A 379 -2.79 1.67 -7.30
CA THR A 379 -4.23 1.85 -7.08
C THR A 379 -4.82 0.88 -6.04
N GLY A 380 -3.99 0.21 -5.26
CA GLY A 380 -4.44 -0.94 -4.45
C GLY A 380 -4.73 -2.16 -5.33
N VAL A 381 -5.94 -2.71 -5.23
CA VAL A 381 -6.46 -3.75 -6.12
C VAL A 381 -7.65 -3.23 -6.94
N TRP A 382 -7.86 -1.91 -6.97
CA TRP A 382 -9.04 -1.27 -7.54
C TRP A 382 -8.67 -0.26 -8.61
N THR A 383 -9.40 -0.28 -9.70
CA THR A 383 -9.44 0.79 -10.70
C THR A 383 -10.77 0.71 -11.46
N GLY A 384 -11.28 1.86 -11.89
CA GLY A 384 -12.44 1.93 -12.78
C GLY A 384 -12.08 2.31 -14.21
N ASP A 385 -10.78 2.48 -14.49
CA ASP A 385 -10.27 2.92 -15.78
C ASP A 385 -9.21 1.93 -16.31
N TRP A 386 -9.23 1.67 -17.64
CA TRP A 386 -8.22 0.86 -18.31
C TRP A 386 -6.93 1.61 -18.58
N ASP A 387 -6.96 2.93 -18.55
CA ASP A 387 -5.79 3.80 -18.70
C ASP A 387 -5.31 4.29 -17.32
N THR A 388 -4.81 3.35 -16.53
CA THR A 388 -4.29 3.64 -15.18
C THR A 388 -2.96 4.38 -15.25
N ALA A 389 -2.85 5.45 -14.48
CA ALA A 389 -1.62 6.22 -14.36
C ALA A 389 -0.43 5.31 -13.99
N TRP A 390 0.70 5.51 -14.66
CA TRP A 390 1.91 4.68 -14.50
C TRP A 390 1.65 3.17 -14.58
N SER A 391 0.73 2.78 -15.45
CA SER A 391 0.31 1.39 -15.64
C SER A 391 -0.28 0.73 -14.39
N GLY A 392 -0.61 1.46 -13.34
CA GLY A 392 -1.00 0.87 -12.05
C GLY A 392 0.03 -0.11 -11.50
N ALA A 393 1.32 0.17 -11.72
CA ALA A 393 2.43 -0.72 -11.42
C ALA A 393 2.66 -0.91 -9.91
N PHE A 394 3.47 -1.90 -9.54
CA PHE A 394 4.20 -1.91 -8.28
C PHE A 394 5.41 -1.00 -8.45
N THR A 395 5.34 0.22 -7.92
CA THR A 395 6.43 1.20 -7.99
C THR A 395 7.27 1.11 -6.72
N THR A 396 8.54 0.74 -6.86
CA THR A 396 9.40 0.32 -5.75
C THR A 396 10.34 1.41 -5.24
N ASN A 397 10.50 2.50 -5.98
CA ASN A 397 11.43 3.58 -5.61
C ASN A 397 10.85 4.62 -4.63
N ALA A 398 9.65 4.39 -4.10
CA ALA A 398 9.06 4.96 -2.90
C ALA A 398 7.66 4.37 -2.59
N ASN A 399 6.76 4.32 -3.57
CA ASN A 399 5.32 4.13 -3.38
C ASN A 399 4.96 2.82 -2.66
N LEU A 400 5.38 1.66 -3.18
CA LEU A 400 5.08 0.37 -2.55
C LEU A 400 5.61 0.29 -1.11
N ASN A 401 6.81 0.80 -0.87
CA ASN A 401 7.43 0.79 0.46
C ASN A 401 6.65 1.67 1.47
N LEU A 402 6.13 2.82 1.01
CA LEU A 402 5.26 3.68 1.81
C LEU A 402 3.90 3.03 2.07
N GLN A 403 3.31 2.38 1.06
CA GLN A 403 2.02 1.71 1.19
C GLN A 403 2.03 0.57 2.21
N VAL A 404 3.12 -0.21 2.31
CA VAL A 404 3.24 -1.33 3.26
C VAL A 404 3.88 -0.93 4.60
N ALA A 405 4.32 0.32 4.76
CA ALA A 405 5.08 0.79 5.93
C ALA A 405 4.34 0.58 7.26
N SER A 406 3.01 0.67 7.26
CA SER A 406 2.22 0.45 8.48
C SER A 406 2.11 -1.02 8.90
N ALA A 407 2.50 -1.97 8.04
CA ALA A 407 2.14 -3.39 8.23
C ALA A 407 2.83 -4.02 9.44
N THR A 408 4.12 -3.74 9.66
CA THR A 408 4.87 -4.30 10.81
C THR A 408 4.32 -3.78 12.12
N ALA A 409 4.39 -2.48 12.37
CA ALA A 409 3.94 -1.87 13.63
C ALA A 409 2.42 -2.00 13.80
N GLY A 410 1.64 -1.86 12.71
CA GLY A 410 0.19 -2.01 12.69
C GLY A 410 -0.32 -3.45 12.80
N ASN A 411 0.56 -4.44 12.96
CA ASN A 411 0.22 -5.85 13.20
C ASN A 411 -0.62 -6.49 12.07
N LEU A 412 -0.20 -6.27 10.81
CA LEU A 412 -0.78 -6.84 9.59
C LEU A 412 0.21 -7.76 8.87
N PRO A 413 0.55 -8.94 9.43
CA PRO A 413 1.48 -9.87 8.79
C PRO A 413 1.00 -10.35 7.41
N GLU A 414 -0.31 -10.38 7.15
CA GLU A 414 -0.89 -10.76 5.85
C GLU A 414 -0.42 -9.86 4.71
N VAL A 415 -0.23 -8.57 4.98
CA VAL A 415 0.30 -7.59 4.03
C VAL A 415 1.76 -7.90 3.71
N LEU A 416 2.55 -8.24 4.74
CA LEU A 416 3.96 -8.59 4.57
C LEU A 416 4.15 -9.96 3.90
N ASP A 417 3.27 -10.91 4.17
CA ASP A 417 3.29 -12.21 3.50
C ASP A 417 2.96 -12.05 2.00
N ALA A 418 2.05 -11.13 1.64
CA ALA A 418 1.78 -10.77 0.24
C ALA A 418 2.97 -10.04 -0.40
N HIS A 419 3.65 -9.16 0.34
CA HIS A 419 4.85 -8.46 -0.10
C HIS A 419 6.03 -9.44 -0.35
N ALA A 420 6.21 -10.42 0.53
CA ALA A 420 7.20 -11.47 0.34
C ALA A 420 6.94 -12.28 -0.94
N ARG A 421 5.68 -12.63 -1.24
CA ARG A 421 5.33 -13.35 -2.47
C ARG A 421 5.66 -12.58 -3.74
N LEU A 422 5.49 -11.25 -3.76
CA LEU A 422 5.91 -10.43 -4.90
C LEU A 422 7.43 -10.54 -5.11
N ILE A 423 8.21 -10.43 -4.04
CA ILE A 423 9.67 -10.52 -4.10
C ILE A 423 10.10 -11.92 -4.57
N GLU A 424 9.61 -12.96 -3.90
CA GLU A 424 9.95 -14.36 -4.21
C GLU A 424 9.62 -14.71 -5.66
N GLY A 425 8.48 -14.24 -6.17
CA GLY A 425 8.07 -14.47 -7.57
C GLY A 425 8.95 -13.77 -8.61
N GLN A 426 9.82 -12.83 -8.19
CA GLN A 426 10.64 -12.05 -9.11
C GLN A 426 12.16 -12.26 -8.96
N LEU A 427 12.61 -13.06 -8.01
CA LEU A 427 14.04 -13.22 -7.71
C LEU A 427 14.87 -13.64 -8.93
N ASP A 428 14.35 -14.54 -9.77
CA ASP A 428 15.07 -14.97 -10.99
C ASP A 428 15.28 -13.80 -11.96
N HIS A 429 14.28 -12.94 -12.11
CA HIS A 429 14.39 -11.73 -12.92
C HIS A 429 15.36 -10.71 -12.31
N TRP A 430 15.42 -10.60 -10.98
CA TRP A 430 16.36 -9.71 -10.30
C TRP A 430 17.80 -10.21 -10.43
N ARG A 431 18.04 -11.54 -10.44
CA ARG A 431 19.33 -12.14 -10.76
C ARG A 431 19.74 -11.84 -12.21
N GLU A 432 18.78 -11.92 -13.14
CA GLU A 432 19.00 -11.55 -14.55
C GLU A 432 19.38 -10.07 -14.69
N ASN A 433 18.72 -9.16 -13.97
CA ASN A 433 19.07 -7.72 -13.92
C ASN A 433 20.51 -7.50 -13.43
N ALA A 434 20.90 -8.12 -12.30
CA ALA A 434 22.24 -7.98 -11.73
C ALA A 434 23.31 -8.44 -12.73
N ARG A 435 23.10 -9.58 -13.37
CA ARG A 435 24.02 -10.14 -14.34
C ARG A 435 24.10 -9.30 -15.63
N ALA A 436 22.95 -8.96 -16.20
CA ALA A 436 22.91 -8.30 -17.52
C ALA A 436 23.39 -6.85 -17.45
N LEU A 437 22.98 -6.10 -16.43
CA LEU A 437 23.32 -4.68 -16.31
C LEU A 437 24.70 -4.46 -15.69
N PHE A 438 25.07 -5.24 -14.69
CA PHE A 438 26.24 -4.97 -13.85
C PHE A 438 27.30 -6.07 -13.89
N GLY A 439 27.04 -7.21 -14.52
CA GLY A 439 27.95 -8.36 -14.55
C GLY A 439 28.17 -8.98 -13.16
N ALA A 440 27.24 -8.75 -12.23
CA ALA A 440 27.34 -9.16 -10.84
C ALA A 440 26.48 -10.39 -10.54
N ARG A 441 26.85 -11.14 -9.50
CA ARG A 441 25.99 -12.11 -8.82
C ARG A 441 24.88 -11.39 -8.09
N GLY A 442 24.03 -12.14 -7.40
CA GLY A 442 22.99 -11.62 -6.53
C GLY A 442 21.83 -11.00 -7.28
N ILE A 443 21.17 -9.99 -6.67
CA ILE A 443 19.89 -9.48 -7.13
C ILE A 443 19.84 -7.95 -7.20
N VAL A 444 19.17 -7.43 -8.24
CA VAL A 444 18.82 -6.00 -8.42
C VAL A 444 17.35 -5.87 -8.77
N ALA A 445 16.57 -5.24 -7.92
CA ALA A 445 15.15 -4.99 -8.13
C ALA A 445 14.93 -3.85 -9.12
N PRO A 446 13.92 -3.93 -10.02
CA PRO A 446 13.53 -2.83 -10.89
C PRO A 446 12.74 -1.76 -10.11
N SER A 447 12.65 -0.56 -10.65
CA SER A 447 11.80 0.50 -10.10
C SER A 447 10.29 0.29 -10.32
N HIS A 448 9.91 -0.50 -11.32
CA HIS A 448 8.53 -0.80 -11.69
C HIS A 448 8.36 -2.28 -12.03
N SER A 449 7.25 -2.86 -11.59
CA SER A 449 6.84 -4.22 -11.93
C SER A 449 5.33 -4.29 -12.17
N ASP A 450 4.91 -5.17 -13.08
CA ASP A 450 3.50 -5.53 -13.26
C ASP A 450 3.06 -6.69 -12.35
N GLY A 451 3.97 -7.23 -11.54
CA GLY A 451 3.75 -8.40 -10.70
C GLY A 451 4.09 -9.73 -11.37
N GLU A 452 4.18 -9.79 -12.70
CA GLU A 452 4.60 -10.96 -13.47
C GLU A 452 6.08 -10.90 -13.82
N SER A 453 6.58 -9.70 -14.13
CA SER A 453 7.99 -9.49 -14.47
C SER A 453 8.67 -8.51 -13.52
N GLY A 454 9.81 -8.95 -12.98
CA GLY A 454 10.75 -8.13 -12.23
C GLY A 454 11.98 -7.71 -13.03
N ARG A 455 11.89 -7.74 -14.38
CA ARG A 455 12.99 -7.30 -15.26
C ARG A 455 13.02 -5.79 -15.36
N THR A 456 14.23 -5.20 -15.36
CA THR A 456 14.44 -3.78 -15.57
C THR A 456 14.13 -3.40 -17.02
N ARG A 457 13.21 -2.47 -17.23
CA ARG A 457 12.75 -2.00 -18.56
C ARG A 457 12.75 -0.48 -18.67
N HIS A 458 12.98 0.23 -17.58
CA HIS A 458 12.87 1.67 -17.52
C HIS A 458 14.23 2.34 -17.81
N PHE A 459 14.54 2.47 -19.11
CA PHE A 459 15.76 3.09 -19.60
C PHE A 459 15.45 4.50 -20.11
N GLN A 460 15.92 5.51 -19.39
CA GLN A 460 15.79 6.91 -19.76
C GLN A 460 17.05 7.68 -19.42
N ARG A 461 17.33 8.74 -20.18
CA ARG A 461 18.41 9.67 -19.89
C ARG A 461 18.08 10.56 -18.68
N ALA A 462 16.87 11.14 -18.66
CA ALA A 462 16.27 11.72 -17.48
C ALA A 462 15.61 10.59 -16.67
N TYR A 463 15.75 10.59 -15.36
CA TYR A 463 15.27 9.52 -14.48
C TYR A 463 15.84 8.13 -14.84
N PRO A 464 17.17 7.93 -14.76
CA PRO A 464 17.80 6.65 -15.13
C PRO A 464 17.60 5.60 -14.03
N LEU A 465 16.38 5.16 -13.85
CA LEU A 465 15.98 4.22 -12.80
C LEU A 465 16.67 2.85 -12.91
N HIS A 466 17.22 2.52 -14.07
CA HIS A 466 18.07 1.34 -14.29
C HIS A 466 19.46 1.43 -13.58
N LEU A 467 19.85 2.62 -13.11
CA LEU A 467 21.08 2.81 -12.33
C LEU A 467 20.84 2.74 -10.80
N TRP A 468 19.58 2.64 -10.37
CA TRP A 468 19.23 2.58 -8.96
C TRP A 468 19.47 1.18 -8.39
N THR A 469 20.34 1.09 -7.37
CA THR A 469 20.75 -0.20 -6.78
C THR A 469 20.12 -0.49 -5.42
N ALA A 470 19.50 0.48 -4.77
CA ALA A 470 18.95 0.35 -3.42
C ALA A 470 17.63 -0.43 -3.34
N GLY A 471 17.01 -0.77 -4.49
CA GLY A 471 15.65 -1.31 -4.54
C GLY A 471 15.44 -2.62 -3.78
N ALA A 472 16.35 -3.58 -3.94
CA ALA A 472 16.23 -4.88 -3.28
C ALA A 472 16.33 -4.76 -1.74
N ASP A 473 17.25 -3.94 -1.24
CA ASP A 473 17.40 -3.68 0.19
C ASP A 473 16.14 -3.04 0.78
N TRP A 474 15.58 -2.01 0.11
CA TRP A 474 14.37 -1.35 0.58
C TRP A 474 13.16 -2.27 0.62
N LEU A 475 12.98 -3.12 -0.40
CA LEU A 475 11.88 -4.08 -0.45
C LEU A 475 12.01 -5.18 0.61
N LEU A 476 13.23 -5.60 0.97
CA LEU A 476 13.47 -6.59 2.02
C LEU A 476 13.35 -6.02 3.43
N HIS A 477 13.55 -4.70 3.61
CA HIS A 477 13.55 -4.07 4.92
C HIS A 477 12.29 -4.35 5.77
N PRO A 478 11.04 -4.23 5.28
CA PRO A 478 9.84 -4.54 6.06
C PRO A 478 9.79 -6.00 6.53
N LEU A 479 10.36 -6.92 5.75
CA LEU A 479 10.45 -8.33 6.12
C LEU A 479 11.50 -8.57 7.21
N CYS A 480 12.61 -7.82 7.17
CA CYS A 480 13.62 -7.81 8.23
C CYS A 480 13.03 -7.30 9.56
N GLU A 481 12.24 -6.23 9.53
CA GLU A 481 11.53 -5.74 10.72
C GLU A 481 10.53 -6.78 11.25
N GLN A 482 9.80 -7.46 10.37
CA GLN A 482 8.89 -8.54 10.76
C GLN A 482 9.65 -9.70 11.44
N ALA A 483 10.82 -10.07 10.90
CA ALA A 483 11.69 -11.09 11.49
C ALA A 483 12.16 -10.67 12.89
N GLN A 484 12.53 -9.41 13.10
CA GLN A 484 12.85 -8.86 14.41
C GLN A 484 11.67 -8.95 15.36
N CYS A 485 10.45 -8.61 14.94
CA CYS A 485 9.25 -8.77 15.75
C CYS A 485 8.99 -10.23 16.15
N ARG A 486 9.27 -11.18 15.26
CA ARG A 486 9.11 -12.64 15.49
C ARG A 486 10.28 -13.24 16.28
N GLY A 487 11.46 -12.64 16.22
CA GLY A 487 12.71 -13.15 16.80
C GLY A 487 13.37 -14.25 15.97
N ALA A 488 12.93 -14.43 14.72
CA ALA A 488 13.50 -15.38 13.76
C ALA A 488 13.21 -14.92 12.33
N ALA A 489 14.21 -15.08 11.44
CA ALA A 489 14.07 -14.83 10.01
C ALA A 489 13.77 -16.14 9.27
N PRO A 490 12.84 -16.13 8.31
CA PRO A 490 12.65 -17.25 7.38
C PRO A 490 13.91 -17.46 6.50
N GLU A 491 14.19 -18.69 6.12
CA GLU A 491 15.35 -19.05 5.29
C GLU A 491 15.33 -18.28 3.94
N ALA A 492 14.15 -18.14 3.32
CA ALA A 492 14.00 -17.37 2.07
C ALA A 492 14.46 -15.90 2.22
N LEU A 493 14.13 -15.26 3.35
CA LEU A 493 14.60 -13.90 3.65
C LEU A 493 16.12 -13.86 3.85
N VAL A 494 16.69 -14.80 4.61
CA VAL A 494 18.14 -14.90 4.84
C VAL A 494 18.87 -15.06 3.51
N SER A 495 18.38 -15.93 2.63
CA SER A 495 18.94 -16.15 1.29
C SER A 495 18.86 -14.90 0.42
N ALA A 496 17.70 -14.22 0.39
CA ALA A 496 17.55 -12.99 -0.39
C ALA A 496 18.47 -11.86 0.11
N CYS A 497 18.61 -11.68 1.43
CA CYS A 497 19.55 -10.71 2.00
C CYS A 497 21.01 -11.04 1.63
N ALA A 498 21.39 -12.32 1.64
CA ALA A 498 22.71 -12.76 1.19
C ALA A 498 22.94 -12.45 -0.29
N GLU A 499 21.94 -12.64 -1.16
CA GLU A 499 22.04 -12.30 -2.58
C GLU A 499 22.17 -10.78 -2.82
N VAL A 500 21.55 -9.91 -2.01
CA VAL A 500 21.78 -8.45 -2.09
C VAL A 500 23.24 -8.14 -1.70
N ALA A 501 23.77 -8.78 -0.65
CA ALA A 501 25.16 -8.60 -0.23
C ALA A 501 26.14 -9.13 -1.30
N ASP A 502 25.83 -10.22 -1.98
CA ASP A 502 26.63 -10.73 -3.10
C ASP A 502 26.67 -9.74 -4.28
N PHE A 503 25.55 -9.11 -4.59
CA PHE A 503 25.52 -8.06 -5.60
C PHE A 503 26.47 -6.92 -5.23
N TYR A 504 26.37 -6.35 -4.04
CA TYR A 504 27.26 -5.29 -3.63
C TYR A 504 28.74 -5.74 -3.55
N THR A 505 28.99 -6.99 -3.20
CA THR A 505 30.35 -7.56 -3.19
C THR A 505 31.02 -7.56 -4.56
N ASP A 506 30.25 -7.81 -5.62
CA ASP A 506 30.75 -7.84 -7.00
C ASP A 506 30.71 -6.43 -7.66
N PHE A 507 29.75 -5.58 -7.28
CA PHE A 507 29.57 -4.25 -7.85
C PHE A 507 30.55 -3.21 -7.28
N LEU A 508 30.87 -3.26 -5.99
CA LEU A 508 31.70 -2.27 -5.28
C LEU A 508 33.21 -2.54 -5.48
N THR A 509 33.68 -2.30 -6.70
CA THR A 509 35.06 -2.61 -7.12
C THR A 509 35.97 -1.41 -7.27
N ARG A 510 35.46 -0.17 -7.08
CA ARG A 510 36.20 1.08 -7.27
C ARG A 510 36.41 1.79 -5.94
N GLU A 511 37.47 2.58 -5.85
CA GLU A 511 37.79 3.41 -4.69
C GLU A 511 37.73 4.90 -5.05
N GLY A 512 37.29 5.70 -4.11
CA GLY A 512 37.30 7.15 -4.18
C GLY A 512 38.68 7.75 -3.84
N PRO A 513 38.82 9.07 -3.96
CA PRO A 513 40.07 9.77 -3.65
C PRO A 513 40.52 9.66 -2.18
N ASP A 514 39.60 9.32 -1.28
CA ASP A 514 39.83 9.13 0.16
C ASP A 514 40.13 7.66 0.53
N GLY A 515 40.21 6.78 -0.47
CA GLY A 515 40.46 5.34 -0.26
C GLY A 515 39.23 4.56 0.22
N ALA A 516 38.08 5.23 0.40
CA ALA A 516 36.82 4.54 0.63
C ALA A 516 36.28 3.89 -0.67
N VAL A 517 35.50 2.86 -0.54
CA VAL A 517 34.82 2.25 -1.70
C VAL A 517 33.87 3.26 -2.32
N ALA A 518 33.91 3.40 -3.64
CA ALA A 518 33.00 4.31 -4.38
C ALA A 518 31.81 3.53 -4.96
N ILE A 519 30.61 4.03 -4.76
CA ILE A 519 29.39 3.55 -5.44
C ILE A 519 29.29 4.28 -6.76
N VAL A 520 29.51 3.57 -7.87
CA VAL A 520 29.58 4.16 -9.21
C VAL A 520 29.18 3.11 -10.28
N PRO A 521 28.23 3.41 -11.16
CA PRO A 521 27.30 4.54 -11.11
C PRO A 521 26.39 4.51 -9.88
N SER A 522 25.82 5.65 -9.51
CA SER A 522 24.91 5.79 -8.40
C SER A 522 23.78 6.78 -8.75
N TYR A 523 22.58 6.53 -8.24
CA TYR A 523 21.42 7.37 -8.54
C TYR A 523 20.55 7.57 -7.29
N SER A 524 20.23 8.83 -6.99
CA SER A 524 19.23 9.18 -5.97
C SER A 524 17.89 9.42 -6.64
N PRO A 525 16.95 8.46 -6.64
CA PRO A 525 15.67 8.65 -7.31
C PRO A 525 14.82 9.74 -6.62
N GLU A 526 14.15 10.64 -7.31
CA GLU A 526 14.24 10.88 -8.77
C GLU A 526 14.93 12.23 -8.99
N ASN A 527 16.04 12.48 -8.32
CA ASN A 527 16.75 13.76 -8.26
C ASN A 527 18.11 13.71 -8.99
N ARG A 528 18.73 14.87 -9.21
CA ARG A 528 20.06 15.01 -9.79
C ARG A 528 20.85 16.13 -9.12
N PRO A 529 22.18 16.09 -9.13
CA PRO A 529 22.99 17.26 -8.77
C PRO A 529 22.76 18.41 -9.74
N GLU A 530 22.85 19.64 -9.26
CA GLU A 530 22.75 20.84 -10.11
C GLU A 530 23.80 20.84 -11.24
N ASN A 531 25.00 20.36 -10.95
CA ASN A 531 26.16 20.43 -11.83
C ASN A 531 26.61 19.08 -12.43
N ALA A 532 25.75 18.05 -12.40
CA ALA A 532 26.05 16.75 -13.00
C ALA A 532 24.81 16.15 -13.68
N SER A 533 24.97 14.99 -14.34
CA SER A 533 23.84 14.23 -14.87
C SER A 533 23.11 13.47 -13.75
N TRP A 534 21.98 12.85 -14.08
CA TRP A 534 21.14 12.07 -13.15
C TRP A 534 21.89 10.89 -12.54
N GLY A 535 22.61 10.09 -13.34
CA GLY A 535 23.50 9.05 -12.85
C GLY A 535 24.87 9.64 -12.51
N THR A 536 25.37 9.39 -11.31
CA THR A 536 26.58 10.03 -10.78
C THR A 536 27.33 9.10 -9.80
N LEU A 537 27.79 9.61 -8.66
CA LEU A 537 28.62 8.90 -7.67
C LEU A 537 28.05 9.08 -6.26
N ASN A 538 28.13 8.04 -5.45
CA ASN A 538 27.91 8.05 -4.01
C ASN A 538 26.62 8.76 -3.59
N ALA A 539 25.47 8.45 -4.21
CA ALA A 539 24.18 8.85 -3.67
C ALA A 539 24.02 8.31 -2.25
N THR A 540 23.62 9.14 -1.33
CA THR A 540 23.48 8.78 0.11
C THR A 540 22.52 7.62 0.33
N MET A 541 21.47 7.50 -0.51
CA MET A 541 20.57 6.35 -0.49
C MET A 541 21.31 5.04 -0.80
N ASP A 542 22.11 5.02 -1.85
CA ASP A 542 22.85 3.81 -2.26
C ASP A 542 23.92 3.43 -1.21
N ILE A 543 24.55 4.43 -0.57
CA ILE A 543 25.50 4.18 0.55
C ILE A 543 24.79 3.50 1.73
N ALA A 544 23.62 4.03 2.08
CA ALA A 544 22.83 3.49 3.20
C ALA A 544 22.32 2.08 2.89
N ALA A 545 21.79 1.88 1.69
CA ALA A 545 21.27 0.58 1.26
C ALA A 545 22.38 -0.49 1.20
N ALA A 546 23.54 -0.15 0.62
CA ALA A 546 24.69 -1.07 0.58
C ALA A 546 25.17 -1.43 2.00
N ARG A 547 25.27 -0.45 2.91
CA ARG A 547 25.68 -0.69 4.29
C ARG A 547 24.68 -1.56 5.03
N HIS A 548 23.38 -1.24 4.92
CA HIS A 548 22.31 -2.00 5.55
C HIS A 548 22.24 -3.43 5.01
N ALA A 549 22.31 -3.63 3.69
CA ALA A 549 22.29 -4.95 3.08
C ALA A 549 23.45 -5.84 3.55
N LEU A 550 24.69 -5.31 3.49
CA LEU A 550 25.89 -6.05 3.90
C LEU A 550 25.89 -6.41 5.40
N THR A 551 25.50 -5.48 6.26
CA THR A 551 25.40 -5.73 7.71
C THR A 551 24.27 -6.69 8.05
N THR A 552 23.10 -6.51 7.46
CA THR A 552 21.92 -7.37 7.70
C THR A 552 22.19 -8.80 7.24
N ALA A 553 22.81 -9.00 6.07
CA ALA A 553 23.18 -10.33 5.60
C ALA A 553 24.18 -11.02 6.57
N ALA A 554 25.20 -10.28 7.01
CA ALA A 554 26.18 -10.81 7.96
C ALA A 554 25.61 -11.10 9.36
N GLU A 555 24.55 -10.39 9.77
CA GLU A 555 23.84 -10.64 11.03
C GLU A 555 22.90 -11.83 10.93
N LEU A 556 22.15 -11.94 9.83
CA LEU A 556 21.17 -13.02 9.61
C LEU A 556 21.87 -14.36 9.29
N ALA A 557 23.02 -14.33 8.62
CA ALA A 557 23.80 -15.50 8.24
C ALA A 557 25.26 -15.45 8.75
N PRO A 558 25.50 -15.40 10.08
CA PRO A 558 26.84 -15.20 10.63
C PRO A 558 27.82 -16.35 10.32
N ALA A 559 27.32 -17.53 9.96
CA ALA A 559 28.13 -18.68 9.56
C ALA A 559 28.35 -18.76 8.03
N HIS A 560 27.84 -17.80 7.25
CA HIS A 560 28.09 -17.76 5.81
C HIS A 560 29.58 -17.52 5.50
N PRO A 561 30.14 -18.18 4.49
CA PRO A 561 31.57 -18.03 4.15
C PRO A 561 32.02 -16.58 3.90
N ASP A 562 31.14 -15.75 3.35
CA ASP A 562 31.39 -14.35 3.02
C ASP A 562 30.97 -13.34 4.13
N ALA A 563 30.47 -13.80 5.28
CA ALA A 563 29.95 -12.91 6.33
C ALA A 563 31.01 -11.89 6.82
N ASP A 564 32.27 -12.31 7.00
CA ASP A 564 33.35 -11.41 7.40
C ASP A 564 33.72 -10.43 6.27
N ARG A 565 33.67 -10.88 5.01
CA ARG A 565 33.89 -10.02 3.84
C ARG A 565 32.84 -8.96 3.72
N TRP A 566 31.57 -9.29 3.98
CA TRP A 566 30.46 -8.34 3.99
C TRP A 566 30.65 -7.27 5.08
N ARG A 567 31.05 -7.66 6.29
CA ARG A 567 31.35 -6.70 7.38
C ARG A 567 32.53 -5.77 7.03
N ASP A 568 33.61 -6.33 6.48
CA ASP A 568 34.76 -5.53 6.02
C ASP A 568 34.32 -4.51 4.94
N LEU A 569 33.58 -4.96 3.92
CA LEU A 569 33.10 -4.10 2.84
C LEU A 569 32.17 -3.01 3.35
N ALA A 570 31.25 -3.32 4.28
CA ALA A 570 30.38 -2.33 4.92
C ALA A 570 31.18 -1.24 5.66
N GLY A 571 32.29 -1.65 6.34
CA GLY A 571 33.18 -0.72 7.04
C GLY A 571 34.00 0.19 6.12
N ARG A 572 34.18 -0.19 4.86
CA ARG A 572 34.91 0.58 3.83
C ARG A 572 34.03 1.53 3.01
N LEU A 573 32.68 1.50 3.18
CA LEU A 573 31.76 2.40 2.50
C LEU A 573 31.97 3.86 2.95
N PRO A 574 31.67 4.83 2.07
CA PRO A 574 31.80 6.24 2.40
C PRO A 574 31.00 6.64 3.62
N ARG A 575 31.52 7.60 4.39
CA ARG A 575 30.74 8.23 5.47
C ARG A 575 29.73 9.18 4.88
N TYR A 576 28.61 9.35 5.57
CA TYR A 576 27.66 10.40 5.24
C TYR A 576 28.30 11.76 5.36
N ARG A 577 27.99 12.63 4.40
CA ARG A 577 28.57 13.97 4.30
C ARG A 577 27.56 15.02 4.77
N ILE A 578 28.03 15.99 5.53
CA ILE A 578 27.30 17.23 5.80
C ILE A 578 27.85 18.27 4.83
N ASN A 579 26.97 18.90 4.05
CA ASN A 579 27.36 19.89 3.04
C ASN A 579 27.58 21.30 3.66
N ALA A 580 27.91 22.28 2.82
CA ALA A 580 28.19 23.65 3.27
C ALA A 580 26.96 24.35 3.90
N ASP A 581 25.75 23.91 3.58
CA ASP A 581 24.50 24.46 4.12
C ASP A 581 24.13 23.84 5.46
N GLY A 582 24.97 22.93 5.99
CA GLY A 582 24.74 22.18 7.21
C GLY A 582 23.76 21.01 7.07
N ALA A 583 23.37 20.69 5.83
CA ALA A 583 22.44 19.62 5.53
C ALA A 583 23.14 18.29 5.24
N LEU A 584 22.42 17.17 5.47
CA LEU A 584 22.86 15.87 4.99
C LEU A 584 22.91 15.90 3.45
N ALA A 585 24.07 15.68 2.89
CA ALA A 585 24.28 15.75 1.44
C ALA A 585 23.56 14.61 0.73
N GLU A 586 22.88 14.89 -0.37
CA GLU A 586 22.24 13.87 -1.21
C GLU A 586 23.29 13.07 -2.00
N TRP A 587 24.44 13.69 -2.30
CA TRP A 587 25.60 13.02 -2.92
C TRP A 587 26.84 13.19 -2.05
N ALA A 588 27.32 12.09 -1.47
CA ALA A 588 28.52 12.09 -0.65
C ALA A 588 29.80 12.09 -1.51
N TRP A 589 29.85 12.91 -2.57
CA TRP A 589 30.99 13.06 -3.47
C TRP A 589 31.43 14.53 -3.54
N PRO A 590 32.76 14.81 -3.39
CA PRO A 590 33.26 16.19 -3.44
C PRO A 590 32.92 16.91 -4.76
N GLY A 591 32.45 18.15 -4.66
CA GLY A 591 32.16 19.00 -5.82
C GLY A 591 30.78 18.82 -6.45
N LEU A 592 29.99 17.81 -6.09
CA LEU A 592 28.58 17.74 -6.47
C LEU A 592 27.79 18.75 -5.64
N ARG A 593 26.82 19.43 -6.29
CA ARG A 593 25.97 20.46 -5.67
C ARG A 593 24.55 19.96 -5.55
N GLU A 594 23.91 20.31 -4.43
CA GLU A 594 22.56 19.89 -4.11
C GLU A 594 21.51 20.53 -5.03
N THR A 595 20.42 19.79 -5.30
CA THR A 595 19.15 20.29 -5.81
C THR A 595 18.10 20.01 -4.74
N TYR A 596 17.74 21.04 -3.96
CA TYR A 596 16.83 20.82 -2.81
C TYR A 596 15.37 20.73 -3.20
N ASP A 597 14.96 21.47 -4.24
CA ASP A 597 13.54 21.53 -4.66
C ASP A 597 13.14 20.25 -5.40
N HIS A 598 12.70 19.28 -4.64
CA HIS A 598 12.30 17.97 -5.16
C HIS A 598 11.40 17.21 -4.16
N ARG A 599 10.40 16.45 -4.67
CA ARG A 599 9.43 15.69 -3.86
C ARG A 599 10.01 14.46 -3.18
N HIS A 600 11.02 13.80 -3.77
CA HIS A 600 11.61 12.60 -3.19
C HIS A 600 12.64 12.94 -2.10
N LEU A 601 12.71 12.08 -1.07
CA LEU A 601 13.62 12.21 0.06
C LEU A 601 14.62 11.02 0.12
N SER A 602 15.07 10.55 -1.02
CA SER A 602 15.90 9.34 -1.14
C SER A 602 17.16 9.38 -0.27
N HIS A 603 17.81 10.54 -0.14
CA HIS A 603 18.97 10.72 0.74
C HIS A 603 18.66 10.63 2.24
N LEU A 604 17.39 10.66 2.63
CA LEU A 604 16.94 10.47 4.02
C LEU A 604 16.54 9.02 4.33
N TYR A 605 16.80 8.08 3.42
CA TYR A 605 16.66 6.65 3.60
C TYR A 605 17.37 6.13 4.88
N PRO A 606 18.58 6.59 5.27
CA PRO A 606 19.19 6.19 6.53
C PRO A 606 18.47 6.69 7.79
N VAL A 607 17.54 7.67 7.67
CA VAL A 607 16.67 8.13 8.77
C VAL A 607 15.40 7.29 8.82
N TRP A 608 14.69 7.23 7.71
CA TRP A 608 13.50 6.40 7.52
C TRP A 608 13.58 5.73 6.13
N PRO A 609 13.37 4.42 6.02
CA PRO A 609 12.94 3.47 7.07
C PRO A 609 14.05 2.93 7.96
N LEU A 610 15.33 3.13 7.62
CA LEU A 610 16.43 2.54 8.39
C LEU A 610 16.54 3.11 9.80
N ASP A 611 16.99 3.43 10.63
CA ASP A 611 17.25 4.01 11.93
C ASP A 611 18.76 4.22 12.13
N GLU A 612 19.53 4.26 11.02
CA GLU A 612 20.98 4.45 11.05
C GLU A 612 21.35 5.88 11.47
N ILE A 613 20.56 6.85 10.99
CA ILE A 613 20.62 8.25 11.43
C ILE A 613 19.42 8.52 12.33
N ASN A 614 19.70 8.74 13.62
CA ASN A 614 18.68 9.03 14.61
C ASN A 614 19.19 10.02 15.67
N PRO A 615 18.29 10.69 16.42
CA PRO A 615 18.68 11.68 17.42
C PRO A 615 19.43 11.11 18.63
N TYR A 616 19.43 9.79 18.84
CA TYR A 616 19.98 9.13 20.02
C TYR A 616 21.43 8.70 19.86
N ASP A 617 21.74 8.11 18.72
CA ASP A 617 23.03 7.47 18.44
C ASP A 617 23.91 8.35 17.53
N THR A 618 23.31 9.15 16.64
CA THR A 618 23.99 9.99 15.65
C THR A 618 23.43 11.44 15.61
N PRO A 619 23.42 12.16 16.75
CA PRO A 619 22.73 13.45 16.86
C PRO A 619 23.22 14.51 15.86
N GLY A 620 24.51 14.52 15.50
CA GLY A 620 25.06 15.44 14.50
C GLY A 620 24.52 15.18 13.09
N LEU A 621 24.38 13.91 12.68
CA LEU A 621 23.79 13.54 11.41
C LEU A 621 22.26 13.76 11.42
N ALA A 622 21.60 13.50 12.56
CA ALA A 622 20.18 13.78 12.73
C ALA A 622 19.87 15.29 12.59
N ALA A 623 20.72 16.16 13.13
CA ALA A 623 20.60 17.59 12.94
C ALA A 623 20.79 18.00 11.46
N ALA A 624 21.75 17.37 10.77
CA ALA A 624 21.96 17.61 9.34
C ALA A 624 20.81 17.09 8.47
N ALA A 625 20.23 15.95 8.83
CA ALA A 625 19.02 15.43 8.16
C ALA A 625 17.81 16.35 8.37
N HIS A 626 17.65 16.89 9.58
CA HIS A 626 16.62 17.89 9.86
C HIS A 626 16.83 19.15 9.01
N ARG A 627 18.08 19.62 8.87
CA ARG A 627 18.42 20.74 8.03
C ARG A 627 18.12 20.45 6.55
N ALA A 628 18.31 19.23 6.08
CA ALA A 628 17.94 18.83 4.72
C ALA A 628 16.42 18.93 4.49
N LEU A 629 15.59 18.54 5.49
CA LEU A 629 14.12 18.75 5.43
C LEU A 629 13.75 20.24 5.37
N GLU A 630 14.45 21.11 6.11
CA GLU A 630 14.20 22.55 6.10
C GLU A 630 14.45 23.19 4.75
N LEU A 631 15.47 22.70 4.03
CA LEU A 631 15.89 23.23 2.74
C LEU A 631 15.07 22.70 1.56
N ARG A 632 14.23 21.65 1.76
CA ARG A 632 13.36 21.18 0.69
C ARG A 632 12.43 22.29 0.23
N GLY A 633 12.35 22.48 -1.09
CA GLY A 633 11.54 23.50 -1.73
C GLY A 633 10.06 23.13 -1.84
N SER A 634 9.37 23.75 -2.76
CA SER A 634 7.91 23.66 -2.95
C SER A 634 7.48 22.70 -4.07
N GLU A 635 8.41 22.02 -4.75
CA GLU A 635 8.08 21.02 -5.79
C GLU A 635 7.36 19.81 -5.22
N ASN A 636 7.30 19.69 -3.90
CA ASN A 636 6.60 18.60 -3.21
C ASN A 636 5.11 18.91 -3.09
N ASP A 637 4.36 18.60 -4.14
CA ASP A 637 2.88 18.65 -4.16
C ASP A 637 2.23 17.27 -4.25
N SER A 638 3.01 16.19 -4.12
CA SER A 638 2.50 14.82 -4.14
C SER A 638 2.17 14.28 -2.74
N ALA A 639 1.07 13.53 -2.62
CA ALA A 639 0.64 12.92 -1.37
C ALA A 639 1.75 12.07 -0.73
N HIS A 640 2.41 11.21 -1.52
CA HIS A 640 3.49 10.35 -1.01
C HIS A 640 4.70 11.16 -0.55
N GLY A 641 5.02 12.26 -1.21
CA GLY A 641 6.12 13.14 -0.80
C GLY A 641 5.86 13.79 0.56
N HIS A 642 4.66 14.32 0.79
CA HIS A 642 4.26 14.86 2.10
C HIS A 642 4.31 13.81 3.21
N LEU A 643 3.80 12.59 2.94
CA LEU A 643 3.80 11.53 3.97
C LEU A 643 5.20 10.96 4.22
N HIS A 644 6.06 10.86 3.19
CA HIS A 644 7.47 10.51 3.38
C HIS A 644 8.17 11.57 4.25
N HIS A 645 7.90 12.85 3.99
CA HIS A 645 8.41 13.95 4.81
C HIS A 645 7.95 13.81 6.29
N ALA A 646 6.67 13.47 6.52
CA ALA A 646 6.13 13.23 7.86
C ALA A 646 6.80 12.06 8.56
N LEU A 647 7.09 10.95 7.86
CA LEU A 647 7.77 9.77 8.42
C LEU A 647 9.21 10.11 8.86
N VAL A 648 9.95 10.81 8.01
CA VAL A 648 11.30 11.28 8.36
C VAL A 648 11.26 12.26 9.53
N ALA A 649 10.34 13.23 9.51
CA ALA A 649 10.17 14.19 10.60
C ALA A 649 9.82 13.50 11.93
N ALA A 650 8.98 12.46 11.89
CA ALA A 650 8.64 11.67 13.08
C ALA A 650 9.87 10.99 13.68
N ARG A 651 10.74 10.39 12.85
CA ARG A 651 12.01 9.79 13.29
C ARG A 651 12.97 10.83 13.87
N LEU A 652 12.95 12.04 13.36
CA LEU A 652 13.73 13.17 13.89
C LEU A 652 13.05 13.90 15.07
N ARG A 653 11.92 13.39 15.57
CA ARG A 653 11.17 13.90 16.72
C ARG A 653 10.57 15.30 16.50
N ASP A 654 10.29 15.67 15.27
CA ASP A 654 9.71 16.97 14.92
C ASP A 654 8.19 16.86 14.72
N GLY A 655 7.43 16.94 15.81
CA GLY A 655 5.97 16.90 15.80
C GLY A 655 5.31 18.08 15.07
N ALA A 656 5.98 19.24 15.03
CA ALA A 656 5.46 20.40 14.31
C ALA A 656 5.51 20.17 12.79
N ARG A 657 6.60 19.59 12.31
CA ARG A 657 6.76 19.25 10.90
C ARG A 657 5.87 18.09 10.47
N VAL A 658 5.66 17.09 11.34
CA VAL A 658 4.64 16.05 11.13
C VAL A 658 3.26 16.68 10.99
N SER A 659 2.90 17.62 11.88
CA SER A 659 1.62 18.32 11.81
C SER A 659 1.45 19.10 10.50
N ALA A 660 2.48 19.81 10.05
CA ALA A 660 2.45 20.57 8.80
C ALA A 660 2.29 19.66 7.57
N ALA A 661 3.03 18.55 7.51
CA ALA A 661 2.94 17.60 6.41
C ALA A 661 1.58 16.89 6.36
N LEU A 662 1.01 16.52 7.52
CA LEU A 662 -0.36 16.00 7.60
C LEU A 662 -1.38 17.05 7.13
N ALA A 663 -1.24 18.31 7.56
CA ALA A 663 -2.11 19.38 7.12
C ALA A 663 -2.08 19.56 5.59
N SER A 664 -0.90 19.52 4.97
CA SER A 664 -0.78 19.60 3.50
C SER A 664 -1.62 18.54 2.78
N VAL A 665 -1.66 17.31 3.32
CA VAL A 665 -2.44 16.22 2.71
C VAL A 665 -3.93 16.33 3.05
N LEU A 666 -4.28 16.74 4.26
CA LEU A 666 -5.67 16.81 4.73
C LEU A 666 -6.39 18.05 4.19
N ASP A 667 -5.68 19.18 4.01
CA ASP A 667 -6.21 20.43 3.45
C ASP A 667 -6.18 20.45 1.90
N GLY A 668 -5.34 19.62 1.28
CA GLY A 668 -5.08 19.65 -0.17
C GLY A 668 -6.08 18.85 -1.01
N ASP A 669 -7.21 18.42 -0.46
CA ASP A 669 -8.26 17.64 -1.14
C ASP A 669 -7.70 16.40 -1.85
N PHE A 670 -6.87 15.62 -1.15
CA PHE A 670 -6.28 14.39 -1.67
C PHE A 670 -7.18 13.15 -1.53
N PHE A 671 -8.29 13.22 -0.80
CA PHE A 671 -9.13 12.04 -0.53
C PHE A 671 -10.47 12.12 -1.26
N HIS A 672 -10.83 11.03 -1.94
CA HIS A 672 -12.15 10.80 -2.50
C HIS A 672 -13.17 10.47 -1.40
N ASP A 673 -14.47 10.48 -1.72
CA ASP A 673 -15.53 10.14 -0.75
C ASP A 673 -15.44 8.65 -0.30
N SER A 674 -14.74 7.81 -1.07
CA SER A 674 -14.36 6.43 -0.68
C SER A 674 -13.31 6.36 0.43
N LEU A 675 -12.69 7.47 0.81
CA LEU A 675 -11.50 7.60 1.66
C LEU A 675 -10.23 6.96 1.04
N MET A 676 -10.27 6.63 -0.26
CA MET A 676 -9.08 6.37 -1.05
C MET A 676 -8.48 7.70 -1.49
N SER A 677 -7.18 7.70 -1.74
CA SER A 677 -6.46 8.94 -2.06
C SER A 677 -6.23 9.16 -3.55
N ALA A 678 -5.78 10.38 -3.85
CA ALA A 678 -5.17 10.78 -5.11
C ALA A 678 -3.67 11.06 -4.92
N HIS A 679 -2.94 11.09 -6.02
CA HIS A 679 -1.50 11.37 -6.02
C HIS A 679 -1.20 12.87 -5.85
N TYR A 680 -2.01 13.72 -6.47
CA TYR A 680 -1.91 15.18 -6.45
C TYR A 680 -3.13 15.83 -5.80
N PRO A 681 -3.06 17.12 -5.43
CA PRO A 681 -4.19 17.88 -4.92
C PRO A 681 -5.40 17.86 -5.87
N ASP A 682 -6.55 18.34 -5.36
CA ASP A 682 -7.80 18.41 -6.11
C ASP A 682 -8.26 17.03 -6.65
N ARG A 683 -7.97 15.97 -5.91
CA ARG A 683 -8.28 14.57 -6.23
C ARG A 683 -7.73 14.12 -7.59
N ASN A 684 -6.63 14.73 -8.04
CA ASN A 684 -6.04 14.45 -9.32
C ASN A 684 -5.17 13.18 -9.28
N VAL A 685 -5.44 12.25 -10.19
CA VAL A 685 -4.82 10.93 -10.33
C VAL A 685 -5.11 10.01 -9.13
N TYR A 686 -6.14 9.16 -9.26
CA TYR A 686 -6.49 8.13 -8.27
C TYR A 686 -5.27 7.23 -7.93
N ASN A 687 -4.96 7.14 -6.64
CA ASN A 687 -3.75 6.50 -6.16
C ASN A 687 -3.90 6.10 -4.68
N ALA A 688 -3.34 4.97 -4.27
CA ALA A 688 -3.47 4.45 -2.92
C ALA A 688 -2.40 4.95 -1.92
N ASP A 689 -1.41 5.71 -2.37
CA ASP A 689 -0.22 6.01 -1.57
C ASP A 689 -0.55 6.69 -0.24
N ALA A 690 -1.32 7.79 -0.28
CA ALA A 690 -1.65 8.51 0.96
C ALA A 690 -2.58 7.70 1.86
N ALA A 691 -3.60 7.05 1.30
CA ALA A 691 -4.52 6.23 2.09
C ALA A 691 -3.80 5.11 2.84
N HIS A 692 -2.82 4.46 2.19
CA HIS A 692 -2.07 3.35 2.77
C HIS A 692 -0.92 3.81 3.69
N ALA A 693 -0.25 4.92 3.38
CA ALA A 693 0.91 5.41 4.13
C ALA A 693 0.52 6.21 5.40
N LEU A 694 -0.64 6.87 5.40
CA LEU A 694 -1.08 7.68 6.55
C LEU A 694 -1.09 6.89 7.88
N PRO A 695 -1.55 5.62 7.95
CA PRO A 695 -1.42 4.82 9.17
C PRO A 695 0.03 4.66 9.65
N ALA A 696 1.02 4.60 8.75
CA ALA A 696 2.42 4.52 9.15
C ALA A 696 2.91 5.81 9.80
N VAL A 697 2.51 6.97 9.27
CA VAL A 697 2.82 8.28 9.90
C VAL A 697 2.24 8.35 11.31
N VAL A 698 0.98 7.93 11.48
CA VAL A 698 0.34 7.90 12.80
C VAL A 698 1.07 6.98 13.77
N LEU A 699 1.48 5.80 13.32
CA LEU A 699 2.24 4.86 14.14
C LEU A 699 3.61 5.43 14.52
N GLU A 700 4.36 5.99 13.57
CA GLU A 700 5.71 6.55 13.80
C GLU A 700 5.69 7.80 14.71
N MET A 701 4.68 8.65 14.64
CA MET A 701 4.58 9.81 15.53
C MET A 701 4.21 9.43 16.97
N LEU A 702 3.61 8.24 17.17
CA LEU A 702 3.15 7.77 18.49
C LEU A 702 4.09 6.74 19.11
N VAL A 703 4.68 5.84 18.32
CA VAL A 703 5.50 4.74 18.82
C VAL A 703 6.62 4.43 17.84
N GLN A 704 7.86 4.51 18.30
CA GLN A 704 9.01 3.99 17.56
C GLN A 704 9.64 2.86 18.35
N SER A 705 9.91 1.74 17.67
CA SER A 705 10.61 0.59 18.29
C SER A 705 11.78 0.14 17.45
N ALA A 706 12.92 -0.08 18.10
CA ALA A 706 14.08 -0.77 17.58
C ALA A 706 14.31 -2.04 18.43
N PRO A 707 15.19 -2.97 18.05
CA PRO A 707 15.43 -4.19 18.83
C PRO A 707 15.75 -3.97 20.31
N GLY A 708 16.42 -2.87 20.66
CA GLY A 708 16.78 -2.50 22.05
C GLY A 708 16.17 -1.20 22.56
N ARG A 709 15.25 -0.58 21.83
CA ARG A 709 14.72 0.76 22.19
C ARG A 709 13.23 0.87 21.95
N LEU A 710 12.54 1.54 22.86
CA LEU A 710 11.16 1.99 22.72
C LEU A 710 11.08 3.49 22.97
N VAL A 711 10.51 4.24 22.04
CA VAL A 711 10.23 5.66 22.20
C VAL A 711 8.72 5.88 22.13
N LEU A 712 8.14 6.46 23.17
CA LEU A 712 6.71 6.77 23.25
C LEU A 712 6.48 8.23 22.91
N LEU A 713 5.50 8.50 22.06
CA LEU A 713 5.10 9.82 21.57
C LEU A 713 6.29 10.64 21.03
N PRO A 714 7.16 10.08 20.16
CA PRO A 714 8.37 10.77 19.71
C PRO A 714 8.09 12.10 19.01
N ALA A 715 6.96 12.20 18.29
CA ALA A 715 6.64 13.37 17.48
C ALA A 715 5.13 13.69 17.51
N LEU A 716 4.53 13.70 18.69
CA LEU A 716 3.09 13.93 18.85
C LEU A 716 2.72 15.37 18.47
N PRO A 717 1.87 15.61 17.43
CA PRO A 717 1.34 16.91 17.14
C PRO A 717 0.47 17.47 18.29
N ALA A 718 0.50 18.80 18.47
CA ALA A 718 -0.27 19.46 19.52
C ALA A 718 -1.79 19.28 19.40
N ALA A 719 -2.27 19.04 18.18
CA ALA A 719 -3.69 18.80 17.91
C ALA A 719 -4.24 17.50 18.51
N TYR A 720 -3.39 16.57 18.93
CA TYR A 720 -3.80 15.25 19.44
C TYR A 720 -3.34 14.99 20.88
N PRO A 721 -3.72 15.85 21.86
CA PRO A 721 -3.18 15.81 23.23
C PRO A 721 -3.62 14.57 24.01
N ARG A 722 -4.70 13.91 23.61
CA ARG A 722 -5.30 12.73 24.29
C ARG A 722 -5.68 11.66 23.29
N GLY A 723 -5.46 10.40 23.65
CA GLY A 723 -5.86 9.27 22.80
C GLY A 723 -5.41 7.92 23.33
N ALA A 724 -5.70 6.90 22.56
CA ALA A 724 -5.28 5.53 22.79
C ALA A 724 -4.89 4.86 21.46
N LEU A 725 -3.79 4.12 21.47
CA LEU A 725 -3.35 3.28 20.37
C LEU A 725 -3.16 1.87 20.90
N ARG A 726 -3.80 0.87 20.31
CA ARG A 726 -3.79 -0.53 20.79
C ARG A 726 -3.19 -1.46 19.75
N GLY A 727 -2.51 -2.51 20.24
CA GLY A 727 -2.10 -3.65 19.44
C GLY A 727 -0.86 -3.44 18.57
N VAL A 728 -0.03 -2.45 18.86
CA VAL A 728 1.20 -2.17 18.12
C VAL A 728 2.23 -3.29 18.32
N ARG A 729 2.76 -3.84 17.22
CA ARG A 729 3.86 -4.79 17.26
C ARG A 729 5.19 -4.05 17.40
N THR A 730 6.03 -4.53 18.31
CA THR A 730 7.36 -3.96 18.55
C THR A 730 8.46 -4.87 18.04
N ARG A 731 9.57 -4.29 17.58
CA ARG A 731 10.72 -5.02 17.01
C ARG A 731 11.48 -5.85 18.04
N PHE A 732 11.26 -5.61 19.33
CA PHE A 732 11.79 -6.45 20.42
C PHE A 732 10.84 -7.56 20.89
N GLY A 733 9.73 -7.82 20.16
CA GLY A 733 8.85 -8.97 20.39
C GLY A 733 7.81 -8.76 21.49
N ALA A 734 7.16 -7.61 21.53
CA ALA A 734 6.01 -7.38 22.38
C ALA A 734 4.82 -6.77 21.58
N VAL A 735 3.61 -6.89 22.14
CA VAL A 735 2.46 -6.11 21.71
C VAL A 735 2.24 -4.99 22.72
N LEU A 736 2.14 -3.77 22.22
CA LEU A 736 2.01 -2.55 23.00
C LEU A 736 0.61 -1.95 22.87
N ASP A 737 -0.01 -1.62 24.00
CA ASP A 737 -1.14 -0.69 24.09
C ASP A 737 -0.65 0.60 24.77
N LEU A 738 -1.02 1.74 24.20
CA LEU A 738 -0.61 3.07 24.64
C LEU A 738 -1.84 3.94 24.91
N VAL A 739 -1.88 4.60 26.04
CA VAL A 739 -2.88 5.64 26.38
C VAL A 739 -2.12 6.89 26.82
N TRP A 740 -2.53 8.04 26.32
CA TRP A 740 -1.88 9.30 26.68
C TRP A 740 -2.87 10.41 26.94
N THR A 741 -2.48 11.26 27.87
CA THR A 741 -3.11 12.54 28.22
C THR A 741 -2.03 13.63 28.24
N PRO A 742 -2.37 14.90 28.41
CA PRO A 742 -1.36 15.96 28.65
C PRO A 742 -0.44 15.69 29.84
N GLU A 743 -0.94 14.96 30.85
CA GLU A 743 -0.26 14.77 32.13
C GLU A 743 0.49 13.41 32.21
N GLU A 744 0.01 12.40 31.53
CA GLU A 744 0.45 11.02 31.75
C GLU A 744 0.48 10.18 30.47
N ILE A 745 1.40 9.24 30.42
CA ILE A 745 1.48 8.16 29.40
C ILE A 745 1.39 6.84 30.15
N THR A 746 0.46 6.00 29.75
CA THR A 746 0.39 4.59 30.18
C THR A 746 0.67 3.69 29.01
N ALA A 747 1.69 2.83 29.13
CA ALA A 747 2.09 1.83 28.15
C ALA A 747 1.95 0.43 28.76
N SER A 748 1.14 -0.42 28.14
CA SER A 748 0.97 -1.83 28.53
C SER A 748 1.64 -2.72 27.49
N LEU A 749 2.66 -3.47 27.92
CA LEU A 749 3.47 -4.33 27.08
C LEU A 749 3.15 -5.80 27.37
N ARG A 750 2.87 -6.58 26.32
CA ARG A 750 2.69 -8.04 26.37
C ARG A 750 3.87 -8.68 25.63
N PRO A 751 4.99 -9.00 26.33
CA PRO A 751 6.19 -9.55 25.71
C PRO A 751 5.97 -11.02 25.29
N THR A 752 6.44 -11.38 24.11
CA THR A 752 6.48 -12.76 23.61
C THR A 752 7.84 -13.41 23.82
N ARG A 753 8.86 -12.64 24.16
CA ARG A 753 10.21 -13.06 24.51
C ARG A 753 10.83 -12.11 25.52
N ASP A 754 11.91 -12.57 26.17
CA ASP A 754 12.68 -11.75 27.08
C ASP A 754 13.38 -10.62 26.29
N ALA A 755 13.39 -9.42 26.85
CA ALA A 755 14.09 -8.27 26.27
C ALA A 755 14.51 -7.28 27.34
N ARG A 756 15.61 -6.59 27.11
CA ARG A 756 15.99 -5.40 27.87
C ARG A 756 16.02 -4.23 26.91
N ILE A 757 15.18 -3.24 27.17
CA ILE A 757 14.97 -2.11 26.27
C ILE A 757 15.28 -0.79 26.96
N GLU A 758 15.80 0.13 26.20
CA GLU A 758 15.89 1.54 26.55
C GLU A 758 14.54 2.19 26.29
N LEU A 759 13.91 2.72 27.33
CA LEU A 759 12.65 3.46 27.26
C LEU A 759 12.93 4.95 27.21
N ARG A 760 12.33 5.64 26.23
CA ARG A 760 12.37 7.10 26.09
C ARG A 760 10.98 7.66 25.82
N THR A 761 10.81 8.95 26.06
CA THR A 761 9.59 9.71 25.69
C THR A 761 9.96 10.83 24.73
N GLY A 762 9.01 11.20 23.89
CA GLY A 762 9.11 12.35 23.01
C GLY A 762 9.07 13.68 23.77
N PRO A 763 9.33 14.79 23.07
CA PRO A 763 9.20 16.14 23.64
C PRO A 763 7.72 16.42 23.98
N PRO A 764 7.44 17.40 24.83
CA PRO A 764 6.07 17.90 25.03
C PRO A 764 5.45 18.34 23.70
N PRO A 765 4.13 18.17 23.50
CA PRO A 765 3.44 18.67 22.31
C PRO A 765 3.62 20.19 22.18
N GLY A 766 3.82 20.67 20.96
CA GLY A 766 4.07 22.09 20.69
C GLY A 766 5.48 22.57 21.04
N SER A 767 6.40 21.66 21.35
CA SER A 767 7.83 22.01 21.40
C SER A 767 8.28 22.63 20.07
N PRO A 768 9.22 23.60 20.09
CA PRO A 768 9.72 24.23 18.87
C PRO A 768 10.19 23.17 17.87
N ALA A 769 9.99 23.46 16.57
CA ALA A 769 10.57 22.64 15.50
C ALA A 769 12.10 22.60 15.68
N GLY A 770 12.66 21.39 15.59
CA GLY A 770 14.10 21.17 15.71
C GLY A 770 14.42 19.87 16.40
N PRO A 771 15.67 19.40 16.30
CA PRO A 771 16.10 18.20 16.99
C PRO A 771 16.05 18.44 18.50
N ALA A 772 14.91 18.10 19.12
CA ALA A 772 14.76 18.17 20.58
C ALA A 772 15.81 17.26 21.22
N GLU A 773 16.45 17.75 22.33
CA GLU A 773 17.38 16.92 23.06
C GLU A 773 16.73 15.60 23.48
N PRO A 774 17.44 14.45 23.36
CA PRO A 774 16.92 13.16 23.78
C PRO A 774 16.54 13.24 25.28
N GLY A 775 15.27 12.97 25.61
CA GLY A 775 14.84 12.86 27.00
C GLY A 775 15.63 11.80 27.78
N GLU A 776 15.50 11.83 29.12
CA GLU A 776 16.16 10.84 29.98
C GLU A 776 15.79 9.41 29.56
N ALA A 777 16.79 8.55 29.44
CA ALA A 777 16.63 7.13 29.18
C ALA A 777 16.39 6.38 30.49
N SER A 778 15.47 5.44 30.46
CA SER A 778 15.31 4.44 31.51
C SER A 778 15.38 3.03 30.91
N TRP A 779 15.93 2.06 31.70
CA TRP A 779 16.02 0.69 31.25
C TRP A 779 14.87 -0.15 31.80
N VAL A 780 14.23 -0.91 30.95
CA VAL A 780 13.11 -1.79 31.29
C VAL A 780 13.45 -3.21 30.89
N THR A 781 13.33 -4.14 31.85
CA THR A 781 13.41 -5.57 31.56
C THR A 781 12.01 -6.12 31.35
N LEU A 782 11.84 -6.85 30.26
CA LEU A 782 10.62 -7.53 29.87
C LEU A 782 10.86 -9.03 29.99
N THR A 783 9.88 -9.74 30.53
CA THR A 783 9.92 -11.20 30.65
C THR A 783 8.81 -11.80 29.81
N ALA A 784 9.12 -12.80 28.99
CA ALA A 784 8.17 -13.49 28.14
C ALA A 784 6.93 -13.96 28.91
N GLY A 785 5.74 -13.63 28.43
CA GLY A 785 4.47 -14.03 29.04
C GLY A 785 4.09 -13.27 30.32
N ALA A 786 4.90 -12.29 30.77
CA ALA A 786 4.57 -11.44 31.91
C ALA A 786 4.24 -10.01 31.43
N ASP A 787 3.00 -9.61 31.58
CA ASP A 787 2.55 -8.26 31.20
C ASP A 787 3.25 -7.20 32.01
N ARG A 788 3.64 -6.12 31.35
CA ARG A 788 4.32 -4.97 31.98
C ARG A 788 3.56 -3.69 31.70
N VAL A 789 3.10 -3.02 32.76
CA VAL A 789 2.50 -1.69 32.68
C VAL A 789 3.49 -0.64 33.15
N LEU A 790 3.65 0.40 32.36
CA LEU A 790 4.53 1.53 32.64
C LEU A 790 3.67 2.80 32.64
N THR A 791 3.78 3.58 33.72
CA THR A 791 3.11 4.88 33.85
C THR A 791 4.14 5.97 33.99
N LEU A 792 4.12 6.93 33.06
CA LEU A 792 5.10 8.00 32.94
C LEU A 792 4.41 9.35 33.03
N ARG A 793 4.87 10.23 33.91
CA ARG A 793 4.38 11.61 33.97
C ARG A 793 5.00 12.43 32.85
N ARG A 794 4.19 13.17 32.12
CA ARG A 794 4.67 14.16 31.16
C ARG A 794 5.11 15.43 31.88
N ARG A 795 6.26 15.95 31.51
CA ARG A 795 6.68 17.28 32.03
C ARG A 795 5.73 18.33 31.44
N ALA A 796 5.09 19.12 32.28
CA ALA A 796 4.34 20.28 31.81
C ALA A 796 5.29 21.23 31.08
N THR A 797 4.86 21.77 29.93
CA THR A 797 5.53 22.91 29.29
C THR A 797 5.46 24.05 30.30
N GLY A 798 6.57 24.28 31.02
CA GLY A 798 6.65 25.41 31.95
C GLY A 798 6.41 26.69 31.17
N GLY A 799 5.31 27.39 31.45
CA GLY A 799 5.12 28.74 30.98
C GLY A 799 6.28 29.59 31.53
N ARG A 800 7.08 30.10 30.61
CA ARG A 800 7.94 31.24 30.85
C ARG A 800 7.28 32.47 30.28
#